data_ee8d7af5d554ae9c0c5a92a63c227b1f
#
_entry.id   ee8d7af5d554ae9c0c5a92a63c227b1f
#
_cell.length_a   1.000
_cell.length_b   1.000
_cell.length_c   1.000
_cell.angle_alpha   90.00
_cell.angle_beta   90.00
_cell.angle_gamma   90.00
#
_symmetry.space_group_name_H-M   'P 1'
#
loop_
_entity.id
_entity.type
_entity.pdbx_description
1 polymer ?
#
loop_
_entity_poly.entity_id
_entity_poly.type
_entity_poly.pdbx_seq_one_letter_code
_entity_poly.pdbx_strand_id
1 'polypeptide(L)'
;MFGNLKTFRLGLIALMLFFVGSLSAQSLKGNVKDSTGEPIIGATIQEKGAKNMAVTDLDGNFSIKLSGGKQITVSYIGMKTATVNVSGKSSVNIVMEDEATTLNDVVVIGYGTVKKKDLTGSVTSVSAKDLANIPVSTASEAIQGKMAGVTVTTTEGSPDADVKIRVRGGGSLSQDNSPLYIVDGFPVSSISDIAPNDIESIDVLKDASSTAIYGARGANGVVIVTTKSGKEGKVQVNFSASLGVRKVMKELDVLSPYDYAKYQYETQYGKEQEYGDWRDMDIWKSVTGRNWQDELFGRTGLQQIYNISVSGGSKETKFNVSYSRTDDKSIMMGSNFSKNNVNAKLNSKLNKWLTLDFNARLAYSVVDGLNSGGDTNDASASNSIINKAITYRPVEPLNASSDDDADESSNTDINPYDRMSGTYKQQRRFRQDYNAGLNWKPFKHFTFRSELGFTWRFENTDQAWDKLATRSDNTGAGAPKSKFSRTDVRNWRNANTLTYDTKDAFAKGDRLNVLVGQEWSSSLQKDYYSSTINFPTDFSIGEVLAHQGAGEAQPNANRIGAKDNMASFFGRVNYTYADKYLLTATFRADGSSKFASGNRWGFFPAVALGWRISEENFMKSVDWLSNLKLRLSYGEAGNNRIPSGSIYQPFSFPNDYSKLKEPYFGGEMGTVMELGNSKSNNDLKWETTITRNLGFDFGFFNSRINGNLDLYWNTTKDLLMLSKISSSSGYNFMYKNFGQTSNKGVEFAVNASIIEKKNFTLSMTANISYNKNKIDELNTGSEWDTNYTIPDVNTGQNFRVVEGGSLGEVWGYRLRGYYTAYDAEKNPNGELTWDGKKWQLREGLLDK
;
A
#
# COMPACT_ATOMS: atom_id res chain seq x y z
N MET A 1 76.32 18.30 -53.32
CA MET A 1 76.43 18.21 -51.86
C MET A 1 75.12 17.63 -51.27
N PHE A 2 74.69 16.49 -51.79
CA PHE A 2 73.49 15.78 -51.30
C PHE A 2 73.67 14.25 -51.42
N GLY A 3 74.39 13.67 -50.50
CA GLY A 3 74.72 12.26 -50.61
C GLY A 3 75.07 11.63 -49.27
N ASN A 4 74.40 11.82 -48.16
CA ASN A 4 74.72 11.09 -46.96
C ASN A 4 73.53 11.01 -45.92
N LEU A 5 72.29 11.27 -46.37
CA LEU A 5 71.13 11.18 -45.47
C LEU A 5 70.32 9.84 -45.52
N LYS A 6 70.57 9.05 -46.61
CA LYS A 6 69.84 7.76 -46.75
C LYS A 6 70.49 6.59 -46.00
N THR A 7 71.83 6.59 -45.91
CA THR A 7 72.54 5.52 -45.15
C THR A 7 72.46 5.66 -43.64
N PHE A 8 72.26 6.88 -43.10
CA PHE A 8 72.15 7.09 -41.69
C PHE A 8 70.69 6.72 -41.19
N ARG A 9 69.70 6.86 -42.06
CA ARG A 9 68.33 6.43 -41.76
C ARG A 9 68.14 4.90 -41.79
N LEU A 10 68.82 4.20 -42.68
CA LEU A 10 68.81 2.75 -42.68
C LEU A 10 69.50 2.11 -41.45
N GLY A 11 70.65 2.73 -41.01
CA GLY A 11 71.34 2.29 -39.80
C GLY A 11 70.50 2.46 -38.51
N LEU A 12 69.74 3.54 -38.39
CA LEU A 12 68.90 3.80 -37.26
C LEU A 12 67.67 2.88 -37.24
N ILE A 13 67.11 2.51 -38.39
CA ILE A 13 65.99 1.57 -38.53
C ILE A 13 66.46 0.14 -38.23
N ALA A 14 67.70 -0.24 -38.64
CA ALA A 14 68.31 -1.52 -38.33
C ALA A 14 68.65 -1.64 -36.82
N LEU A 15 69.07 -0.55 -36.14
CA LEU A 15 69.32 -0.51 -34.70
C LEU A 15 68.04 -0.49 -33.91
N MET A 16 66.93 0.11 -34.38
CA MET A 16 65.61 0.02 -33.75
C MET A 16 64.96 -1.36 -33.92
N LEU A 17 65.24 -2.10 -34.96
CA LEU A 17 64.78 -3.44 -35.21
C LEU A 17 65.50 -4.50 -34.34
N PHE A 18 66.72 -4.20 -33.82
CA PHE A 18 67.49 -5.09 -32.97
C PHE A 18 67.13 -4.92 -31.44
N PHE A 19 66.39 -3.87 -31.06
CA PHE A 19 65.91 -3.65 -29.65
C PHE A 19 64.46 -4.01 -29.46
N VAL A 20 63.77 -4.58 -30.43
CA VAL A 20 62.51 -5.30 -30.21
C VAL A 20 62.88 -6.75 -29.83
N GLY A 21 63.59 -6.86 -28.73
CA GLY A 21 63.80 -8.10 -27.98
C GLY A 21 62.46 -8.48 -27.35
N SER A 22 61.77 -9.43 -27.95
CA SER A 22 60.82 -10.38 -27.43
C SER A 22 60.33 -10.11 -26.02
N LEU A 23 59.45 -9.13 -25.84
CA LEU A 23 58.39 -9.24 -24.84
C LEU A 23 57.35 -10.20 -25.42
N SER A 24 57.61 -11.51 -25.25
CA SER A 24 56.62 -12.56 -25.49
C SER A 24 55.48 -12.33 -24.49
N ALA A 25 54.46 -11.60 -24.89
CA ALA A 25 53.24 -11.51 -24.08
C ALA A 25 52.67 -12.92 -23.96
N GLN A 26 52.88 -13.57 -22.81
CA GLN A 26 52.37 -14.89 -22.54
C GLN A 26 50.84 -14.84 -22.63
N SER A 27 50.26 -15.48 -23.65
CA SER A 27 48.81 -15.61 -23.74
C SER A 27 48.38 -16.78 -22.86
N LEU A 28 47.60 -16.48 -21.83
CA LEU A 28 46.92 -17.45 -20.95
C LEU A 28 45.54 -17.78 -21.53
N LYS A 29 45.30 -19.06 -21.77
CA LYS A 29 44.01 -19.58 -22.15
C LYS A 29 43.35 -20.28 -20.93
N GLY A 30 42.06 -20.30 -20.89
CA GLY A 30 41.37 -21.00 -19.80
C GLY A 30 39.88 -21.20 -20.06
N ASN A 31 39.31 -21.95 -19.18
CA ASN A 31 37.85 -22.24 -19.14
C ASN A 31 37.34 -21.91 -17.76
N VAL A 32 36.19 -21.22 -17.70
CA VAL A 32 35.53 -20.86 -16.45
C VAL A 32 34.20 -21.63 -16.37
N LYS A 33 34.04 -22.39 -15.31
CA LYS A 33 32.83 -23.18 -15.02
C LYS A 33 32.27 -22.84 -13.65
N ASP A 34 31.01 -23.14 -13.44
CA ASP A 34 30.41 -23.12 -12.13
C ASP A 34 30.72 -24.40 -11.34
N SER A 35 30.25 -24.51 -10.09
CA SER A 35 30.43 -25.67 -9.21
C SER A 35 29.72 -26.93 -9.75
N THR A 36 28.81 -26.81 -10.73
CA THR A 36 28.10 -27.94 -11.38
C THR A 36 28.81 -28.39 -12.67
N GLY A 37 29.83 -27.63 -13.11
CA GLY A 37 30.61 -27.90 -14.31
C GLY A 37 30.07 -27.26 -15.58
N GLU A 38 29.09 -26.35 -15.46
CA GLU A 38 28.60 -25.55 -16.60
C GLU A 38 29.55 -24.42 -16.96
N PRO A 39 29.71 -24.12 -18.27
CA PRO A 39 30.52 -22.99 -18.70
C PRO A 39 29.85 -21.66 -18.33
N ILE A 40 30.60 -20.76 -17.72
CA ILE A 40 30.11 -19.42 -17.38
C ILE A 40 30.40 -18.48 -18.57
N ILE A 41 29.32 -18.05 -19.21
CA ILE A 41 29.36 -17.13 -20.35
C ILE A 41 29.45 -15.69 -19.85
N GLY A 42 30.37 -14.88 -20.35
CA GLY A 42 30.43 -13.45 -19.98
C GLY A 42 31.16 -13.18 -18.66
N ALA A 43 31.84 -14.18 -18.05
CA ALA A 43 32.69 -13.92 -16.90
C ALA A 43 33.86 -13.01 -17.29
N THR A 44 34.14 -12.03 -16.45
CA THR A 44 35.22 -11.07 -16.68
C THR A 44 36.50 -11.56 -16.02
N ILE A 45 37.58 -11.71 -16.80
CA ILE A 45 38.92 -12.08 -16.37
C ILE A 45 39.78 -10.84 -16.39
N GLN A 46 40.41 -10.48 -15.29
CA GLN A 46 41.28 -9.32 -15.18
C GLN A 46 42.64 -9.71 -14.60
N GLU A 47 43.72 -9.27 -15.19
CA GLU A 47 45.06 -9.39 -14.60
C GLU A 47 45.19 -8.45 -13.40
N LYS A 48 45.53 -9.01 -12.22
CA LYS A 48 45.66 -8.24 -10.99
C LYS A 48 46.80 -7.23 -11.06
N GLY A 49 46.44 -5.94 -10.94
CA GLY A 49 47.40 -4.84 -11.04
C GLY A 49 47.60 -4.31 -12.44
N ALA A 50 46.97 -4.84 -13.48
CA ALA A 50 47.00 -4.38 -14.85
C ALA A 50 45.62 -4.03 -15.42
N LYS A 51 45.57 -3.36 -16.55
CA LYS A 51 44.32 -3.00 -17.24
C LYS A 51 43.83 -4.09 -18.22
N ASN A 52 44.55 -5.19 -18.32
CA ASN A 52 44.23 -6.27 -19.26
C ASN A 52 42.99 -7.01 -18.79
N MET A 53 42.02 -7.16 -19.68
CA MET A 53 40.75 -7.85 -19.41
C MET A 53 40.40 -8.76 -20.59
N ALA A 54 39.77 -9.87 -20.31
CA ALA A 54 39.11 -10.75 -21.26
C ALA A 54 37.73 -11.17 -20.72
N VAL A 55 36.85 -11.68 -21.59
CA VAL A 55 35.52 -12.15 -21.26
C VAL A 55 35.40 -13.55 -21.82
N THR A 56 34.70 -14.46 -21.09
CA THR A 56 34.46 -15.82 -21.57
C THR A 56 33.43 -15.87 -22.67
N ASP A 57 33.66 -16.78 -23.64
CA ASP A 57 32.76 -17.10 -24.74
C ASP A 57 31.58 -18.01 -24.31
N LEU A 58 30.80 -18.50 -25.30
CA LEU A 58 29.63 -19.37 -25.07
C LEU A 58 29.97 -20.71 -24.41
N ASP A 59 31.19 -21.18 -24.55
CA ASP A 59 31.69 -22.43 -23.96
C ASP A 59 32.52 -22.19 -22.68
N GLY A 60 32.48 -20.95 -22.16
CA GLY A 60 33.24 -20.53 -20.98
C GLY A 60 34.74 -20.36 -21.19
N ASN A 61 35.23 -20.38 -22.43
CA ASN A 61 36.65 -20.23 -22.72
C ASN A 61 37.07 -18.76 -22.79
N PHE A 62 38.27 -18.47 -22.36
CA PHE A 62 38.87 -17.14 -22.47
C PHE A 62 40.30 -17.20 -22.94
N SER A 63 40.81 -16.10 -23.50
CA SER A 63 42.22 -15.88 -23.82
C SER A 63 42.60 -14.46 -23.41
N ILE A 64 43.57 -14.33 -22.51
CA ILE A 64 44.08 -13.04 -22.02
C ILE A 64 45.59 -12.95 -22.22
N LYS A 65 46.07 -11.80 -22.71
CA LYS A 65 47.48 -11.50 -22.77
C LYS A 65 47.94 -10.91 -21.44
N LEU A 66 48.85 -11.59 -20.77
CA LEU A 66 49.40 -11.15 -19.48
C LEU A 66 50.57 -10.21 -19.69
N SER A 67 50.62 -9.14 -18.89
CA SER A 67 51.71 -8.14 -18.89
C SER A 67 52.80 -8.48 -17.85
N GLY A 68 52.84 -9.74 -17.37
CA GLY A 68 53.77 -10.20 -16.34
C GLY A 68 53.15 -10.40 -14.94
N GLY A 69 51.85 -10.23 -14.79
CA GLY A 69 51.14 -10.50 -13.54
C GLY A 69 51.10 -11.99 -13.24
N LYS A 70 51.23 -12.29 -11.95
CA LYS A 70 51.23 -13.69 -11.44
C LYS A 70 49.81 -14.16 -11.06
N GLN A 71 48.83 -13.26 -11.05
CA GLN A 71 47.44 -13.54 -10.63
C GLN A 71 46.43 -12.93 -11.57
N ILE A 72 45.39 -13.66 -11.85
CA ILE A 72 44.16 -13.16 -12.49
C ILE A 72 43.00 -13.19 -11.49
N THR A 73 42.06 -12.27 -11.65
CA THR A 73 40.79 -12.22 -10.92
C THR A 73 39.68 -12.50 -11.91
N VAL A 74 38.82 -13.46 -11.58
CA VAL A 74 37.65 -13.82 -12.37
C VAL A 74 36.42 -13.39 -11.60
N SER A 75 35.57 -12.62 -12.22
CA SER A 75 34.33 -12.12 -11.63
C SER A 75 33.13 -12.36 -12.55
N TYR A 76 32.02 -12.76 -11.95
CA TYR A 76 30.74 -12.94 -12.62
C TYR A 76 29.61 -12.56 -11.66
N ILE A 77 28.51 -12.04 -12.20
CA ILE A 77 27.37 -11.60 -11.37
C ILE A 77 26.74 -12.80 -10.65
N GLY A 78 26.63 -12.74 -9.33
CA GLY A 78 26.07 -13.82 -8.51
C GLY A 78 27.07 -14.89 -8.08
N MET A 79 28.35 -14.74 -8.40
CA MET A 79 29.40 -15.69 -8.02
C MET A 79 30.53 -15.03 -7.23
N LYS A 80 31.16 -15.79 -6.34
CA LYS A 80 32.33 -15.33 -5.59
C LYS A 80 33.46 -15.02 -6.56
N THR A 81 34.05 -13.84 -6.46
CA THR A 81 35.23 -13.48 -7.22
C THR A 81 36.40 -14.43 -6.92
N ALA A 82 36.86 -15.15 -7.91
CA ALA A 82 37.98 -16.08 -7.79
C ALA A 82 39.30 -15.39 -8.15
N THR A 83 40.31 -15.51 -7.29
CA THR A 83 41.69 -15.06 -7.61
C THR A 83 42.59 -16.30 -7.81
N VAL A 84 43.15 -16.42 -9.00
CA VAL A 84 43.92 -17.60 -9.41
C VAL A 84 45.35 -17.24 -9.71
N ASN A 85 46.32 -18.02 -9.19
CA ASN A 85 47.72 -17.89 -9.51
C ASN A 85 48.01 -18.56 -10.87
N VAL A 86 48.50 -17.79 -11.79
CA VAL A 86 48.77 -18.19 -13.19
C VAL A 86 50.26 -18.13 -13.56
N SER A 87 51.13 -17.99 -12.55
CA SER A 87 52.57 -17.93 -12.76
C SER A 87 53.07 -19.21 -13.43
N GLY A 88 53.67 -19.07 -14.63
CA GLY A 88 54.22 -20.21 -15.40
C GLY A 88 53.17 -21.12 -16.06
N LYS A 89 51.89 -20.77 -16.06
CA LYS A 89 50.82 -21.53 -16.69
C LYS A 89 50.44 -20.96 -18.05
N SER A 90 50.29 -21.81 -19.05
CA SER A 90 49.74 -21.44 -20.37
C SER A 90 48.20 -21.67 -20.45
N SER A 91 47.65 -22.51 -19.55
CA SER A 91 46.20 -22.74 -19.44
C SER A 91 45.76 -22.94 -17.99
N VAL A 92 44.50 -22.62 -17.72
CA VAL A 92 43.90 -22.74 -16.40
C VAL A 92 42.37 -23.03 -16.49
N ASN A 93 41.91 -23.99 -15.71
CA ASN A 93 40.48 -24.23 -15.50
C ASN A 93 40.09 -23.65 -14.17
N ILE A 94 39.01 -22.83 -14.17
CA ILE A 94 38.56 -22.07 -13.02
C ILE A 94 37.15 -22.52 -12.71
N VAL A 95 36.91 -22.94 -11.48
CA VAL A 95 35.57 -23.22 -10.97
C VAL A 95 35.20 -22.07 -10.06
N MET A 96 34.09 -21.39 -10.38
CA MET A 96 33.54 -20.35 -9.55
C MET A 96 32.45 -20.92 -8.64
N GLU A 97 32.42 -20.46 -7.41
CA GLU A 97 31.39 -20.79 -6.44
C GLU A 97 30.31 -19.71 -6.43
N ASP A 98 29.04 -20.12 -6.28
CA ASP A 98 27.95 -19.19 -6.09
C ASP A 98 28.20 -18.32 -4.86
N GLU A 99 27.96 -17.04 -4.97
CA GLU A 99 27.93 -16.16 -3.83
C GLU A 99 26.63 -16.47 -3.08
N ALA A 100 26.74 -16.97 -1.85
CA ALA A 100 25.56 -17.21 -1.01
C ALA A 100 24.85 -15.87 -0.74
N THR A 101 23.90 -15.52 -1.60
CA THR A 101 23.32 -14.18 -1.77
C THR A 101 22.44 -13.76 -0.61
N THR A 102 21.94 -14.68 0.21
CA THR A 102 20.89 -14.37 1.21
C THR A 102 21.36 -13.61 2.46
N LEU A 103 22.65 -13.63 2.78
CA LEU A 103 23.18 -12.96 3.98
C LEU A 103 23.78 -11.56 3.71
N ASN A 104 24.09 -11.27 2.45
CA ASN A 104 24.64 -9.96 2.03
C ASN A 104 23.59 -9.02 1.44
N ASP A 105 22.32 -9.45 1.34
CA ASP A 105 21.24 -8.59 0.91
C ASP A 105 21.17 -7.32 1.76
N VAL A 106 21.00 -6.20 1.12
CA VAL A 106 20.92 -4.88 1.74
C VAL A 106 19.47 -4.47 1.82
N VAL A 107 19.03 -4.08 3.00
CA VAL A 107 17.68 -3.57 3.24
C VAL A 107 17.74 -2.06 3.48
N VAL A 108 16.81 -1.32 2.91
CA VAL A 108 16.69 0.12 3.16
C VAL A 108 15.97 0.35 4.48
N ILE A 109 16.62 1.01 5.42
CA ILE A 109 16.03 1.39 6.72
C ILE A 109 16.32 2.84 7.03
N GLY A 110 15.25 3.64 7.11
CA GLY A 110 15.36 5.05 7.38
C GLY A 110 16.14 5.77 6.27
N TYR A 111 17.12 6.53 6.66
CA TYR A 111 17.96 7.32 5.77
C TYR A 111 19.26 6.60 5.34
N GLY A 112 19.26 5.26 5.38
CA GLY A 112 20.43 4.46 5.02
C GLY A 112 20.09 3.03 4.63
N THR A 113 21.13 2.30 4.24
CA THR A 113 21.05 0.88 3.91
C THR A 113 21.83 0.06 4.92
N VAL A 114 21.26 -1.07 5.36
CA VAL A 114 21.88 -1.99 6.32
C VAL A 114 21.88 -3.38 5.73
N LYS A 115 22.94 -4.15 5.94
CA LYS A 115 22.95 -5.55 5.53
C LYS A 115 21.93 -6.34 6.35
N LYS A 116 21.19 -7.23 5.72
CA LYS A 116 20.16 -8.08 6.37
C LYS A 116 20.69 -8.79 7.60
N LYS A 117 21.95 -9.24 7.57
CA LYS A 117 22.60 -9.85 8.72
C LYS A 117 22.77 -8.88 9.92
N ASP A 118 22.93 -7.60 9.68
CA ASP A 118 23.15 -6.56 10.70
C ASP A 118 21.85 -5.96 11.26
N LEU A 119 20.68 -6.38 10.73
CA LEU A 119 19.38 -5.94 11.21
C LEU A 119 19.09 -6.44 12.62
N THR A 120 18.64 -5.53 13.49
CA THR A 120 18.16 -5.83 14.85
C THR A 120 16.63 -5.85 14.93
N GLY A 121 15.93 -5.24 13.97
CA GLY A 121 14.48 -5.17 13.92
C GLY A 121 13.83 -6.24 13.05
N SER A 122 12.49 -6.37 13.15
CA SER A 122 11.70 -7.28 12.33
C SER A 122 11.39 -6.63 10.98
N VAL A 123 11.99 -7.17 9.91
CA VAL A 123 11.82 -6.68 8.54
C VAL A 123 11.55 -7.85 7.61
N THR A 124 10.56 -7.70 6.75
CA THR A 124 10.26 -8.67 5.69
C THR A 124 10.40 -8.01 4.33
N SER A 125 11.07 -8.67 3.39
CA SER A 125 11.38 -8.13 2.07
C SER A 125 10.85 -9.04 0.97
N VAL A 126 10.36 -8.44 -0.11
CA VAL A 126 10.01 -9.10 -1.38
C VAL A 126 10.81 -8.42 -2.49
N SER A 127 11.47 -9.22 -3.31
CA SER A 127 12.34 -8.75 -4.38
C SER A 127 11.60 -8.62 -5.72
N ALA A 128 12.24 -7.93 -6.69
CA ALA A 128 11.74 -7.85 -8.07
C ALA A 128 11.48 -9.23 -8.69
N LYS A 129 12.28 -10.24 -8.34
CA LYS A 129 12.12 -11.62 -8.82
C LYS A 129 10.81 -12.24 -8.37
N ASP A 130 10.43 -11.98 -7.11
CA ASP A 130 9.19 -12.52 -6.51
C ASP A 130 7.94 -11.82 -7.05
N LEU A 131 8.10 -10.61 -7.61
CA LEU A 131 7.04 -9.79 -8.19
C LEU A 131 6.87 -9.96 -9.70
N ALA A 132 7.92 -10.39 -10.40
CA ALA A 132 8.01 -10.34 -11.87
C ALA A 132 6.92 -11.13 -12.63
N ASN A 133 6.36 -12.17 -12.02
CA ASN A 133 5.41 -13.07 -12.66
C ASN A 133 3.98 -12.96 -12.09
N ILE A 134 3.67 -11.88 -11.36
CA ILE A 134 2.35 -11.69 -10.77
C ILE A 134 1.54 -10.74 -11.67
N PRO A 135 0.42 -11.20 -12.26
CA PRO A 135 -0.39 -10.38 -13.17
C PRO A 135 -1.34 -9.46 -12.39
N VAL A 136 -0.80 -8.48 -11.67
CA VAL A 136 -1.55 -7.50 -10.88
C VAL A 136 -1.28 -6.08 -11.34
N SER A 137 -2.26 -5.20 -11.15
CA SER A 137 -2.20 -3.80 -11.59
C SER A 137 -1.40 -2.89 -10.67
N THR A 138 -1.28 -3.27 -9.40
CA THR A 138 -0.72 -2.39 -8.35
C THR A 138 0.36 -3.07 -7.53
N ALA A 139 1.29 -2.26 -7.02
CA ALA A 139 2.31 -2.73 -6.09
C ALA A 139 1.71 -3.27 -4.78
N SER A 140 0.58 -2.73 -4.36
CA SER A 140 -0.12 -3.16 -3.15
C SER A 140 -0.66 -4.58 -3.26
N GLU A 141 -1.26 -4.93 -4.39
CA GLU A 141 -1.75 -6.30 -4.66
C GLU A 141 -0.60 -7.30 -4.77
N ALA A 142 0.53 -6.87 -5.34
CA ALA A 142 1.68 -7.74 -5.60
C ALA A 142 2.30 -8.37 -4.33
N ILE A 143 2.09 -7.77 -3.16
CA ILE A 143 2.61 -8.27 -1.87
C ILE A 143 1.62 -9.15 -1.12
N GLN A 144 0.40 -9.36 -1.65
CA GLN A 144 -0.62 -10.18 -0.99
C GLN A 144 -0.13 -11.61 -0.79
N GLY A 145 -0.22 -12.12 0.46
CA GLY A 145 0.22 -13.47 0.81
C GLY A 145 1.73 -13.72 0.80
N LYS A 146 2.56 -12.71 0.48
CA LYS A 146 4.01 -12.85 0.38
C LYS A 146 4.77 -12.59 1.69
N MET A 147 4.16 -11.91 2.65
CA MET A 147 4.83 -11.43 3.84
C MET A 147 4.09 -11.82 5.11
N ALA A 148 4.75 -12.50 6.04
CA ALA A 148 4.19 -12.80 7.35
C ALA A 148 3.86 -11.50 8.12
N GLY A 149 2.69 -11.46 8.77
CA GLY A 149 2.25 -10.29 9.53
C GLY A 149 1.77 -9.10 8.71
N VAL A 150 1.65 -9.27 7.38
CA VAL A 150 1.12 -8.25 6.46
C VAL A 150 -0.15 -8.79 5.81
N THR A 151 -1.27 -8.18 6.14
CA THR A 151 -2.57 -8.49 5.52
C THR A 151 -2.87 -7.45 4.44
N VAL A 152 -3.20 -7.93 3.26
CA VAL A 152 -3.58 -7.09 2.12
C VAL A 152 -4.99 -7.48 1.72
N THR A 153 -5.90 -6.52 1.76
CA THR A 153 -7.30 -6.70 1.38
C THR A 153 -7.71 -5.65 0.39
N THR A 154 -8.43 -6.06 -0.64
CA THR A 154 -9.14 -5.15 -1.54
C THR A 154 -10.53 -4.91 -0.96
N THR A 155 -10.99 -3.68 -0.96
CA THR A 155 -12.31 -3.32 -0.42
C THR A 155 -13.43 -3.79 -1.35
N GLU A 156 -13.13 -3.94 -2.63
CA GLU A 156 -14.07 -4.32 -3.68
C GLU A 156 -13.32 -4.90 -4.90
N GLY A 157 -14.03 -5.27 -5.95
CA GLY A 157 -13.48 -5.90 -7.15
C GLY A 157 -13.22 -4.97 -8.33
N SER A 158 -13.39 -3.65 -8.19
CA SER A 158 -13.11 -2.71 -9.30
C SER A 158 -11.61 -2.60 -9.59
N PRO A 159 -11.22 -2.27 -10.83
CA PRO A 159 -9.81 -2.22 -11.23
C PRO A 159 -8.96 -1.20 -10.47
N ASP A 160 -9.57 -0.17 -9.90
CA ASP A 160 -8.91 0.85 -9.10
C ASP A 160 -9.28 0.80 -7.61
N ALA A 161 -9.83 -0.33 -7.17
CA ALA A 161 -10.21 -0.57 -5.79
C ALA A 161 -9.11 -0.18 -4.81
N ASP A 162 -9.52 0.40 -3.70
CA ASP A 162 -8.59 0.75 -2.64
C ASP A 162 -8.04 -0.52 -1.96
N VAL A 163 -6.73 -0.64 -1.97
CA VAL A 163 -6.03 -1.78 -1.37
C VAL A 163 -5.57 -1.41 0.03
N LYS A 164 -6.17 -2.02 1.02
CA LYS A 164 -5.82 -1.82 2.43
C LYS A 164 -4.69 -2.76 2.85
N ILE A 165 -3.58 -2.18 3.26
CA ILE A 165 -2.46 -2.91 3.85
C ILE A 165 -2.49 -2.69 5.35
N ARG A 166 -2.39 -3.79 6.11
CA ARG A 166 -2.29 -3.76 7.57
C ARG A 166 -1.09 -4.57 8.02
N VAL A 167 -0.34 -4.02 8.97
CA VAL A 167 0.84 -4.67 9.54
C VAL A 167 0.56 -4.98 11.00
N ARG A 168 0.55 -6.27 11.36
CA ARG A 168 0.29 -6.75 12.73
C ARG A 168 -1.05 -6.31 13.32
N GLY A 169 -2.08 -6.15 12.47
CA GLY A 169 -3.41 -5.71 12.86
C GLY A 169 -3.58 -4.20 12.93
N GLY A 170 -4.71 -3.75 13.47
CA GLY A 170 -5.02 -2.34 13.72
C GLY A 170 -4.74 -1.96 15.17
N GLY A 171 -4.18 -0.79 15.40
CA GLY A 171 -3.96 -0.23 16.75
C GLY A 171 -5.06 0.75 17.16
N SER A 172 -5.54 1.57 16.24
CA SER A 172 -6.52 2.62 16.50
C SER A 172 -7.95 2.18 16.17
N LEU A 173 -8.90 2.63 16.97
CA LEU A 173 -10.33 2.35 16.80
C LEU A 173 -10.97 3.21 15.72
N SER A 174 -10.65 4.50 15.69
CA SER A 174 -11.32 5.49 14.83
C SER A 174 -10.40 6.11 13.80
N GLN A 175 -9.06 5.87 13.89
CA GLN A 175 -8.09 6.47 12.99
C GLN A 175 -7.65 5.47 11.92
N ASP A 176 -7.08 5.98 10.83
CA ASP A 176 -6.52 5.15 9.77
C ASP A 176 -5.36 4.28 10.29
N ASN A 177 -5.51 2.97 10.15
CA ASN A 177 -4.54 1.95 10.55
C ASN A 177 -3.57 1.55 9.41
N SER A 178 -3.55 2.30 8.29
CA SER A 178 -2.63 2.03 7.19
C SER A 178 -1.17 2.29 7.58
N PRO A 179 -0.21 1.52 7.05
CA PRO A 179 1.20 1.79 7.28
C PRO A 179 1.63 3.12 6.62
N LEU A 180 2.80 3.60 6.99
CA LEU A 180 3.45 4.66 6.25
C LEU A 180 4.08 4.09 4.98
N TYR A 181 3.77 4.66 3.82
CA TYR A 181 4.40 4.29 2.56
C TYR A 181 5.57 5.22 2.25
N ILE A 182 6.73 4.64 1.95
CA ILE A 182 7.94 5.35 1.52
C ILE A 182 8.34 4.84 0.15
N VAL A 183 8.51 5.70 -0.81
CA VAL A 183 9.00 5.33 -2.15
C VAL A 183 10.27 6.10 -2.46
N ASP A 184 11.37 5.36 -2.65
CA ASP A 184 12.71 5.93 -2.87
C ASP A 184 13.11 6.99 -1.83
N GLY A 185 12.75 6.74 -0.55
CA GLY A 185 13.03 7.63 0.57
C GLY A 185 11.97 8.71 0.82
N PHE A 186 10.94 8.83 -0.03
CA PHE A 186 9.92 9.88 0.09
C PHE A 186 8.57 9.32 0.58
N PRO A 187 7.94 9.92 1.62
CA PRO A 187 6.62 9.52 2.10
C PRO A 187 5.52 9.81 1.07
N VAL A 188 4.68 8.82 0.83
CA VAL A 188 3.55 8.91 -0.10
C VAL A 188 2.26 8.42 0.56
N SER A 189 1.11 8.81 0.04
CA SER A 189 -0.20 8.38 0.57
C SER A 189 -0.58 6.96 0.16
N SER A 190 -0.12 6.49 -0.99
CA SER A 190 -0.42 5.16 -1.54
C SER A 190 0.70 4.71 -2.47
N ILE A 191 0.87 3.41 -2.61
CA ILE A 191 1.80 2.77 -3.57
C ILE A 191 1.06 2.16 -4.77
N SER A 192 -0.27 2.30 -4.85
CA SER A 192 -1.09 1.76 -5.94
C SER A 192 -0.78 2.39 -7.30
N ASP A 193 -0.22 3.61 -7.31
CA ASP A 193 0.21 4.29 -8.53
C ASP A 193 1.52 3.75 -9.12
N ILE A 194 2.25 2.88 -8.40
CA ILE A 194 3.54 2.35 -8.84
C ILE A 194 3.30 1.10 -9.67
N ALA A 195 3.92 1.06 -10.87
CA ALA A 195 3.89 -0.13 -11.69
C ALA A 195 4.74 -1.25 -11.05
N PRO A 196 4.23 -2.48 -10.86
CA PRO A 196 4.99 -3.59 -10.27
C PRO A 196 6.32 -3.85 -10.97
N ASN A 197 6.37 -3.67 -12.30
CA ASN A 197 7.57 -3.86 -13.11
C ASN A 197 8.68 -2.84 -12.84
N ASP A 198 8.37 -1.71 -12.22
CA ASP A 198 9.36 -0.67 -11.86
C ASP A 198 9.99 -0.91 -10.48
N ILE A 199 9.51 -1.92 -9.72
CA ILE A 199 9.95 -2.19 -8.36
C ILE A 199 11.20 -3.07 -8.35
N GLU A 200 12.19 -2.70 -7.54
CA GLU A 200 13.36 -3.52 -7.20
C GLU A 200 13.12 -4.34 -5.93
N SER A 201 12.56 -3.70 -4.87
CA SER A 201 12.19 -4.38 -3.64
C SER A 201 11.05 -3.67 -2.93
N ILE A 202 10.30 -4.42 -2.11
CA ILE A 202 9.37 -3.90 -1.11
C ILE A 202 9.81 -4.47 0.23
N ASP A 203 10.13 -3.57 1.16
CA ASP A 203 10.56 -3.88 2.51
C ASP A 203 9.50 -3.40 3.50
N VAL A 204 9.03 -4.28 4.41
CA VAL A 204 8.05 -3.92 5.43
C VAL A 204 8.71 -3.97 6.81
N LEU A 205 8.78 -2.81 7.46
CA LEU A 205 9.26 -2.63 8.82
C LEU A 205 8.09 -2.81 9.78
N LYS A 206 8.21 -3.74 10.74
CA LYS A 206 7.08 -4.19 11.56
C LYS A 206 7.21 -3.88 13.05
N ASP A 207 8.39 -3.49 13.51
CA ASP A 207 8.65 -3.15 14.91
C ASP A 207 9.16 -1.72 15.10
N ALA A 208 9.02 -1.17 16.31
CA ALA A 208 9.39 0.21 16.58
C ALA A 208 10.88 0.47 16.41
N SER A 209 11.77 -0.51 16.61
CA SER A 209 13.21 -0.29 16.45
C SER A 209 13.58 0.04 14.99
N SER A 210 12.86 -0.53 14.05
CA SER A 210 13.01 -0.24 12.62
C SER A 210 12.17 0.95 12.16
N THR A 211 10.98 1.18 12.75
CA THR A 211 10.06 2.23 12.34
C THR A 211 10.26 3.57 13.06
N ALA A 212 10.89 3.61 14.27
CA ALA A 212 11.05 4.82 15.06
C ALA A 212 11.76 5.96 14.33
N ILE A 213 12.68 5.68 13.43
CA ILE A 213 13.35 6.69 12.62
C ILE A 213 12.37 7.48 11.72
N TYR A 214 11.22 6.89 11.38
CA TYR A 214 10.13 7.52 10.62
C TYR A 214 9.09 8.22 11.52
N GLY A 215 9.22 8.06 12.83
CA GLY A 215 8.50 8.79 13.88
C GLY A 215 7.01 8.51 13.92
N ALA A 216 6.28 9.59 14.15
CA ALA A 216 4.85 9.62 14.39
C ALA A 216 3.96 9.00 13.30
N ARG A 217 4.49 8.68 12.15
CA ARG A 217 3.74 8.01 11.07
C ARG A 217 4.04 6.52 11.00
N GLY A 218 5.03 6.03 11.78
CA GLY A 218 5.49 4.65 11.75
C GLY A 218 4.76 3.69 12.70
N ALA A 219 3.78 4.15 13.48
CA ALA A 219 3.09 3.36 14.50
C ALA A 219 2.41 2.09 13.93
N ASN A 220 1.87 2.17 12.72
CA ASN A 220 1.18 1.07 12.03
C ASN A 220 2.11 0.32 11.05
N GLY A 221 3.43 0.40 11.24
CA GLY A 221 4.42 -0.15 10.32
C GLY A 221 4.81 0.81 9.19
N VAL A 222 5.87 0.44 8.46
CA VAL A 222 6.36 1.21 7.30
C VAL A 222 6.58 0.28 6.13
N VAL A 223 6.02 0.61 4.97
CA VAL A 223 6.22 -0.08 3.70
C VAL A 223 7.16 0.77 2.84
N ILE A 224 8.34 0.25 2.57
CA ILE A 224 9.36 0.92 1.77
C ILE A 224 9.41 0.27 0.39
N VAL A 225 9.16 1.05 -0.64
CA VAL A 225 9.29 0.62 -2.03
C VAL A 225 10.55 1.24 -2.62
N THR A 226 11.43 0.40 -3.09
CA THR A 226 12.62 0.83 -3.85
C THR A 226 12.35 0.54 -5.32
N THR A 227 12.41 1.58 -6.17
CA THR A 227 12.26 1.40 -7.61
C THR A 227 13.59 1.06 -8.27
N LYS A 228 13.52 0.40 -9.43
CA LYS A 228 14.71 0.02 -10.22
C LYS A 228 15.56 1.23 -10.53
N SER A 229 16.86 1.06 -10.42
CA SER A 229 17.86 2.09 -10.72
C SER A 229 18.79 1.64 -11.85
N GLY A 230 19.46 2.60 -12.50
CA GLY A 230 20.48 2.31 -13.50
C GLY A 230 21.66 1.54 -12.91
N LYS A 231 22.22 0.65 -13.73
CA LYS A 231 23.44 -0.11 -13.40
C LYS A 231 24.58 0.35 -14.31
N GLU A 232 25.82 0.20 -13.86
CA GLU A 232 27.00 0.42 -14.70
C GLU A 232 27.01 -0.58 -15.85
N GLY A 233 27.18 -0.09 -17.07
CA GLY A 233 27.23 -0.93 -18.26
C GLY A 233 26.56 -0.27 -19.47
N LYS A 234 26.47 -1.05 -20.55
CA LYS A 234 25.78 -0.63 -21.79
C LYS A 234 24.30 -0.36 -21.50
N VAL A 235 23.73 0.54 -22.28
CA VAL A 235 22.28 0.81 -22.23
C VAL A 235 21.51 -0.47 -22.54
N GLN A 236 20.58 -0.80 -21.68
CA GLN A 236 19.65 -1.93 -21.82
C GLN A 236 18.23 -1.40 -21.99
N VAL A 237 17.53 -1.96 -22.95
CA VAL A 237 16.11 -1.70 -23.19
C VAL A 237 15.35 -2.98 -22.82
N ASN A 238 14.42 -2.87 -21.90
CA ASN A 238 13.55 -3.96 -21.52
C ASN A 238 12.12 -3.60 -21.91
N PHE A 239 11.45 -4.53 -22.55
CA PHE A 239 10.03 -4.43 -22.87
C PHE A 239 9.30 -5.65 -22.28
N SER A 240 8.16 -5.41 -21.64
CA SER A 240 7.26 -6.47 -21.19
C SER A 240 5.83 -6.11 -21.54
N ALA A 241 5.07 -7.11 -21.94
CA ALA A 241 3.63 -7.02 -22.18
C ALA A 241 2.94 -8.16 -21.47
N SER A 242 1.81 -7.86 -20.82
CA SER A 242 0.98 -8.83 -20.11
C SER A 242 -0.47 -8.67 -20.54
N LEU A 243 -1.12 -9.78 -20.82
CA LEU A 243 -2.55 -9.87 -21.11
C LEU A 243 -3.19 -10.74 -20.04
N GLY A 244 -4.20 -10.21 -19.38
CA GLY A 244 -4.97 -10.89 -18.34
C GLY A 244 -6.46 -10.92 -18.67
N VAL A 245 -7.11 -12.00 -18.28
CA VAL A 245 -8.56 -12.16 -18.38
C VAL A 245 -9.13 -12.25 -16.97
N ARG A 246 -10.18 -11.49 -16.70
CA ARG A 246 -10.87 -11.46 -15.41
C ARG A 246 -12.29 -11.98 -15.54
N LYS A 247 -12.73 -12.75 -14.57
CA LYS A 247 -14.09 -13.22 -14.45
C LYS A 247 -14.48 -13.28 -12.98
N VAL A 248 -15.76 -13.11 -12.67
CA VAL A 248 -16.27 -13.33 -11.32
C VAL A 248 -16.02 -14.79 -10.91
N MET A 249 -15.51 -15.01 -9.71
CA MET A 249 -15.17 -16.36 -9.25
C MET A 249 -16.43 -17.15 -8.85
N LYS A 250 -17.34 -16.48 -8.14
CA LYS A 250 -18.57 -17.07 -7.62
C LYS A 250 -19.61 -15.98 -7.45
N GLU A 251 -20.82 -16.25 -7.90
CA GLU A 251 -22.01 -15.50 -7.57
C GLU A 251 -22.65 -16.05 -6.31
N LEU A 252 -23.40 -15.24 -5.61
CA LEU A 252 -24.21 -15.69 -4.50
C LEU A 252 -25.51 -16.28 -5.04
N ASP A 253 -25.97 -17.36 -4.43
CA ASP A 253 -27.26 -17.93 -4.72
C ASP A 253 -28.36 -16.94 -4.32
N VAL A 254 -29.24 -16.60 -5.24
CA VAL A 254 -30.38 -15.70 -5.03
C VAL A 254 -31.68 -16.48 -5.21
N LEU A 255 -32.77 -15.94 -4.65
CA LEU A 255 -34.07 -16.59 -4.72
C LEU A 255 -34.53 -16.73 -6.19
N SER A 256 -35.09 -17.89 -6.51
CA SER A 256 -35.84 -18.06 -7.76
C SER A 256 -37.13 -17.19 -7.76
N PRO A 257 -37.74 -16.90 -8.93
CA PRO A 257 -39.00 -16.19 -8.98
C PRO A 257 -40.06 -16.77 -8.05
N TYR A 258 -40.14 -18.09 -8.02
CA TYR A 258 -41.10 -18.80 -7.15
C TYR A 258 -40.78 -18.61 -5.67
N ASP A 259 -39.50 -18.79 -5.28
CA ASP A 259 -39.09 -18.64 -3.89
C ASP A 259 -39.18 -17.17 -3.42
N TYR A 260 -38.94 -16.22 -4.32
CA TYR A 260 -39.09 -14.80 -4.03
C TYR A 260 -40.56 -14.40 -3.82
N ALA A 261 -41.45 -14.79 -4.72
CA ALA A 261 -42.89 -14.53 -4.60
C ALA A 261 -43.43 -15.16 -3.31
N LYS A 262 -43.04 -16.42 -3.03
CA LYS A 262 -43.41 -17.12 -1.80
C LYS A 262 -42.87 -16.38 -0.57
N TYR A 263 -41.63 -15.92 -0.59
CA TYR A 263 -41.04 -15.12 0.50
C TYR A 263 -41.82 -13.83 0.74
N GLN A 264 -42.20 -13.10 -0.34
CA GLN A 264 -43.01 -11.89 -0.23
C GLN A 264 -44.39 -12.18 0.39
N TYR A 265 -45.03 -13.25 -0.06
CA TYR A 265 -46.32 -13.68 0.51
C TYR A 265 -46.23 -14.05 1.99
N GLU A 266 -45.22 -14.81 2.38
CA GLU A 266 -45.05 -15.31 3.74
C GLU A 266 -44.58 -14.24 4.75
N THR A 267 -43.79 -13.25 4.31
CA THR A 267 -43.11 -12.28 5.19
C THR A 267 -43.74 -10.90 5.18
N GLN A 268 -44.40 -10.52 4.07
CA GLN A 268 -44.98 -9.18 3.90
C GLN A 268 -46.48 -9.24 3.64
N TYR A 269 -47.22 -9.21 4.72
CA TYR A 269 -48.66 -9.16 4.64
C TYR A 269 -49.13 -7.94 3.81
N GLY A 270 -50.05 -8.19 2.85
CA GLY A 270 -50.55 -7.15 1.92
C GLY A 270 -49.84 -7.08 0.56
N LYS A 271 -48.88 -7.98 0.30
CA LYS A 271 -48.20 -8.10 -1.00
C LYS A 271 -48.88 -9.05 -1.99
N GLU A 272 -50.10 -9.55 -1.64
CA GLU A 272 -50.88 -10.42 -2.53
C GLU A 272 -51.24 -9.75 -3.86
N GLN A 273 -51.45 -8.45 -3.87
CA GLN A 273 -51.71 -7.67 -5.07
C GLN A 273 -50.50 -7.59 -6.01
N GLU A 274 -49.27 -7.68 -5.47
CA GLU A 274 -48.06 -7.60 -6.22
C GLU A 274 -47.57 -8.94 -6.73
N TYR A 275 -47.69 -10.02 -5.91
CA TYR A 275 -47.09 -11.33 -6.26
C TYR A 275 -48.11 -12.47 -6.27
N GLY A 276 -49.40 -12.21 -6.04
CA GLY A 276 -50.47 -13.20 -5.98
C GLY A 276 -50.54 -13.85 -4.61
N ASP A 277 -51.67 -14.58 -4.43
CA ASP A 277 -51.87 -15.36 -3.20
C ASP A 277 -51.31 -16.81 -3.34
N TRP A 278 -51.48 -17.64 -2.37
CA TRP A 278 -51.00 -19.03 -2.40
C TRP A 278 -51.58 -19.88 -3.57
N ARG A 279 -52.71 -19.50 -4.14
CA ARG A 279 -53.32 -20.17 -5.29
C ARG A 279 -52.58 -19.87 -6.58
N ASP A 280 -51.96 -18.73 -6.70
CA ASP A 280 -51.29 -18.22 -7.87
C ASP A 280 -49.78 -18.46 -7.91
N MET A 281 -49.21 -18.96 -6.80
CA MET A 281 -47.75 -19.13 -6.64
C MET A 281 -47.12 -19.98 -7.77
N ASP A 282 -47.83 -20.96 -8.30
CA ASP A 282 -47.29 -21.87 -9.31
C ASP A 282 -46.99 -21.16 -10.66
N ILE A 283 -47.56 -19.97 -10.89
CA ILE A 283 -47.28 -19.15 -12.08
C ILE A 283 -45.78 -18.82 -12.12
N TRP A 284 -45.20 -18.52 -10.95
CA TRP A 284 -43.82 -18.13 -10.84
C TRP A 284 -42.78 -19.23 -11.14
N LYS A 285 -43.22 -20.51 -11.14
CA LYS A 285 -42.35 -21.63 -11.51
C LYS A 285 -41.99 -21.63 -12.99
N SER A 286 -42.83 -21.01 -13.86
CA SER A 286 -42.59 -20.91 -15.29
C SER A 286 -41.94 -19.59 -15.71
N VAL A 287 -41.78 -18.64 -14.79
CA VAL A 287 -41.18 -17.35 -15.09
C VAL A 287 -39.65 -17.44 -14.97
N THR A 288 -38.97 -16.92 -15.99
CA THR A 288 -37.52 -16.77 -15.92
C THR A 288 -37.15 -15.51 -15.14
N GLY A 289 -36.48 -15.68 -14.01
CA GLY A 289 -36.00 -14.55 -13.18
C GLY A 289 -34.77 -13.88 -13.78
N ARG A 290 -34.54 -12.64 -13.40
CA ARG A 290 -33.31 -11.91 -13.72
C ARG A 290 -32.27 -12.16 -12.65
N ASN A 291 -31.07 -12.57 -13.06
CA ASN A 291 -29.90 -12.59 -12.20
C ASN A 291 -29.12 -11.29 -12.40
N TRP A 292 -29.34 -10.34 -11.51
CA TRP A 292 -28.69 -9.04 -11.60
C TRP A 292 -27.17 -9.10 -11.43
N GLN A 293 -26.65 -10.13 -10.75
CA GLN A 293 -25.21 -10.33 -10.63
C GLN A 293 -24.60 -10.68 -12.00
N ASP A 294 -25.23 -11.56 -12.77
CA ASP A 294 -24.77 -11.94 -14.11
C ASP A 294 -24.87 -10.74 -15.08
N GLU A 295 -25.98 -9.99 -15.05
CA GLU A 295 -26.16 -8.80 -15.90
C GLU A 295 -25.11 -7.71 -15.63
N LEU A 296 -24.75 -7.47 -14.37
CA LEU A 296 -23.84 -6.39 -13.99
C LEU A 296 -22.38 -6.80 -13.92
N PHE A 297 -22.08 -8.05 -13.54
CA PHE A 297 -20.73 -8.56 -13.29
C PHE A 297 -20.36 -9.81 -14.10
N GLY A 298 -21.31 -10.41 -14.86
CA GLY A 298 -21.11 -11.68 -15.56
C GLY A 298 -20.17 -11.61 -16.78
N ARG A 299 -19.80 -10.42 -17.22
CA ARG A 299 -18.94 -10.25 -18.39
C ARG A 299 -17.47 -10.54 -18.09
N THR A 300 -16.74 -10.81 -19.15
CA THR A 300 -15.29 -11.03 -19.07
C THR A 300 -14.54 -9.70 -19.15
N GLY A 301 -13.76 -9.39 -18.14
CA GLY A 301 -12.85 -8.25 -18.13
C GLY A 301 -11.53 -8.57 -18.83
N LEU A 302 -10.90 -7.55 -19.42
CA LEU A 302 -9.63 -7.66 -20.11
C LEU A 302 -8.62 -6.67 -19.54
N GLN A 303 -7.50 -7.19 -19.05
CA GLN A 303 -6.39 -6.38 -18.54
C GLN A 303 -5.21 -6.44 -19.49
N GLN A 304 -4.63 -5.30 -19.82
CA GLN A 304 -3.44 -5.16 -20.64
C GLN A 304 -2.44 -4.28 -19.91
N ILE A 305 -1.21 -4.77 -19.76
CA ILE A 305 -0.13 -4.04 -19.11
C ILE A 305 1.08 -4.03 -20.04
N TYR A 306 1.55 -2.85 -20.40
CA TYR A 306 2.74 -2.64 -21.21
C TYR A 306 3.77 -1.86 -20.39
N ASN A 307 5.00 -2.31 -20.40
CA ASN A 307 6.11 -1.62 -19.74
C ASN A 307 7.32 -1.59 -20.67
N ILE A 308 7.94 -0.43 -20.81
CA ILE A 308 9.22 -0.25 -21.47
C ILE A 308 10.16 0.49 -20.53
N SER A 309 11.37 -0.01 -20.36
CA SER A 309 12.39 0.67 -19.56
C SER A 309 13.73 0.72 -20.28
N VAL A 310 14.41 1.84 -20.10
CA VAL A 310 15.76 2.09 -20.62
C VAL A 310 16.64 2.41 -19.43
N SER A 311 17.66 1.59 -19.21
CA SER A 311 18.57 1.76 -18.08
C SER A 311 20.02 1.56 -18.52
N GLY A 312 20.95 2.24 -17.86
CA GLY A 312 22.38 2.13 -18.14
C GLY A 312 23.17 3.14 -17.36
N GLY A 313 24.45 3.26 -17.71
CA GLY A 313 25.29 4.31 -17.15
C GLY A 313 26.77 3.97 -17.08
N SER A 314 27.52 4.97 -16.67
CA SER A 314 28.93 4.88 -16.33
C SER A 314 29.14 4.70 -14.82
N LYS A 315 30.42 4.70 -14.37
CA LYS A 315 30.76 4.76 -12.94
C LYS A 315 30.26 6.03 -12.27
N GLU A 316 30.19 7.11 -13.03
CA GLU A 316 29.86 8.45 -12.55
C GLU A 316 28.35 8.70 -12.59
N THR A 317 27.69 8.30 -13.68
CA THR A 317 26.27 8.61 -13.89
C THR A 317 25.51 7.37 -14.32
N LYS A 318 24.43 7.07 -13.61
CA LYS A 318 23.51 5.96 -13.86
C LYS A 318 22.11 6.48 -13.99
N PHE A 319 21.34 5.92 -14.90
CA PHE A 319 19.96 6.32 -15.13
C PHE A 319 19.06 5.13 -15.39
N ASN A 320 17.78 5.29 -15.04
CA ASN A 320 16.71 4.42 -15.45
C ASN A 320 15.48 5.29 -15.79
N VAL A 321 14.90 5.06 -16.94
CA VAL A 321 13.67 5.70 -17.38
C VAL A 321 12.71 4.60 -17.80
N SER A 322 11.51 4.59 -17.23
CA SER A 322 10.47 3.62 -17.58
C SER A 322 9.14 4.32 -17.91
N TYR A 323 8.41 3.72 -18.80
CA TYR A 323 7.02 4.04 -19.11
C TYR A 323 6.19 2.77 -18.99
N SER A 324 5.06 2.88 -18.28
CA SER A 324 4.10 1.79 -18.13
C SER A 324 2.70 2.28 -18.45
N ARG A 325 1.95 1.49 -19.24
CA ARG A 325 0.53 1.68 -19.50
C ARG A 325 -0.24 0.47 -19.01
N THR A 326 -1.31 0.71 -18.28
CA THR A 326 -2.29 -0.28 -17.87
C THR A 326 -3.63 0.12 -18.43
N ASP A 327 -4.30 -0.78 -19.14
CA ASP A 327 -5.69 -0.67 -19.56
C ASP A 327 -6.44 -1.87 -18.97
N ASP A 328 -7.48 -1.61 -18.19
CA ASP A 328 -8.24 -2.62 -17.48
C ASP A 328 -9.74 -2.40 -17.71
N LYS A 329 -10.33 -3.25 -18.52
CA LYS A 329 -11.78 -3.31 -18.71
C LYS A 329 -12.37 -4.19 -17.62
N SER A 330 -13.15 -3.58 -16.74
CA SER A 330 -13.75 -4.27 -15.59
C SER A 330 -14.74 -5.36 -16.01
N ILE A 331 -14.96 -6.31 -15.12
CA ILE A 331 -16.10 -7.23 -15.17
C ILE A 331 -17.42 -6.50 -14.95
N MET A 332 -17.39 -5.36 -14.26
CA MET A 332 -18.58 -4.55 -13.99
C MET A 332 -18.96 -3.71 -15.23
N MET A 333 -20.26 -3.65 -15.54
CA MET A 333 -20.81 -2.88 -16.63
C MET A 333 -20.40 -1.39 -16.54
N GLY A 334 -19.98 -0.78 -17.67
CA GLY A 334 -19.62 0.63 -17.75
C GLY A 334 -18.32 1.03 -17.04
N SER A 335 -17.70 0.14 -16.27
CA SER A 335 -16.51 0.47 -15.48
C SER A 335 -15.21 0.11 -16.21
N ASN A 336 -14.29 1.06 -16.34
CA ASN A 336 -12.98 0.89 -16.96
C ASN A 336 -11.92 1.68 -16.20
N PHE A 337 -10.68 1.24 -16.32
CA PHE A 337 -9.53 1.91 -15.72
C PHE A 337 -8.38 1.98 -16.70
N SER A 338 -7.79 3.14 -16.84
CA SER A 338 -6.54 3.29 -17.58
C SER A 338 -5.52 4.11 -16.77
N LYS A 339 -4.25 3.72 -16.86
CA LYS A 339 -3.16 4.36 -16.11
C LYS A 339 -1.90 4.43 -16.97
N ASN A 340 -1.27 5.60 -16.98
CA ASN A 340 0.02 5.86 -17.60
C ASN A 340 1.00 6.31 -16.52
N ASN A 341 2.14 5.64 -16.41
CA ASN A 341 3.20 5.97 -15.47
C ASN A 341 4.49 6.26 -16.20
N VAL A 342 5.18 7.32 -15.80
CA VAL A 342 6.57 7.60 -16.19
C VAL A 342 7.39 7.66 -14.91
N ASN A 343 8.49 6.91 -14.88
CA ASN A 343 9.46 6.97 -13.79
C ASN A 343 10.84 7.26 -14.37
N ALA A 344 11.52 8.29 -13.86
CA ALA A 344 12.86 8.66 -14.28
C ALA A 344 13.75 8.80 -13.05
N LYS A 345 14.83 8.03 -13.00
CA LYS A 345 15.76 7.98 -11.88
C LYS A 345 17.19 8.23 -12.38
N LEU A 346 17.86 9.17 -11.75
CA LEU A 346 19.23 9.55 -12.04
C LEU A 346 20.07 9.51 -10.77
N ASN A 347 21.21 8.85 -10.82
CA ASN A 347 22.25 8.93 -9.80
C ASN A 347 23.53 9.40 -10.47
N SER A 348 24.09 10.54 -10.06
CA SER A 348 25.27 11.13 -10.68
C SER A 348 26.29 11.57 -9.63
N LYS A 349 27.51 11.07 -9.75
CA LYS A 349 28.67 11.54 -9.00
C LYS A 349 29.19 12.79 -9.67
N LEU A 350 28.86 13.97 -9.14
CA LEU A 350 29.31 15.25 -9.67
C LEU A 350 30.83 15.42 -9.50
N ASN A 351 31.33 14.89 -8.39
CA ASN A 351 32.76 14.76 -8.12
C ASN A 351 33.01 13.70 -7.04
N LYS A 352 34.23 13.52 -6.55
CA LYS A 352 34.58 12.49 -5.56
C LYS A 352 33.93 12.65 -4.17
N TRP A 353 33.38 13.83 -3.88
CA TRP A 353 32.71 14.10 -2.59
C TRP A 353 31.22 14.37 -2.73
N LEU A 354 30.71 14.59 -3.92
CA LEU A 354 29.34 15.05 -4.14
C LEU A 354 28.60 14.13 -5.12
N THR A 355 27.46 13.57 -4.66
CA THR A 355 26.59 12.74 -5.49
C THR A 355 25.19 13.33 -5.47
N LEU A 356 24.56 13.45 -6.62
CA LEU A 356 23.18 13.86 -6.83
C LEU A 356 22.34 12.62 -7.13
N ASP A 357 21.25 12.48 -6.39
CA ASP A 357 20.16 11.56 -6.67
C ASP A 357 18.95 12.37 -7.10
N PHE A 358 18.31 12.01 -8.20
CA PHE A 358 17.09 12.63 -8.67
C PHE A 358 16.11 11.55 -9.10
N ASN A 359 14.85 11.71 -8.66
CA ASN A 359 13.76 10.83 -9.05
C ASN A 359 12.52 11.66 -9.38
N ALA A 360 11.92 11.41 -10.53
CA ALA A 360 10.65 12.00 -10.96
C ALA A 360 9.68 10.89 -11.34
N ARG A 361 8.49 10.90 -10.75
CA ARG A 361 7.40 9.98 -11.05
C ARG A 361 6.16 10.77 -11.43
N LEU A 362 5.58 10.40 -12.55
CA LEU A 362 4.36 10.97 -13.08
C LEU A 362 3.36 9.84 -13.28
N ALA A 363 2.17 9.99 -12.73
CA ALA A 363 1.08 9.04 -12.91
C ALA A 363 -0.17 9.78 -13.35
N TYR A 364 -0.75 9.36 -14.46
CA TYR A 364 -2.04 9.84 -14.95
C TYR A 364 -2.98 8.66 -15.09
N SER A 365 -4.11 8.70 -14.39
CA SER A 365 -5.13 7.66 -14.47
C SER A 365 -6.51 8.22 -14.74
N VAL A 366 -7.30 7.45 -15.46
CA VAL A 366 -8.71 7.69 -15.73
C VAL A 366 -9.50 6.48 -15.25
N VAL A 367 -10.53 6.73 -14.47
CA VAL A 367 -11.49 5.74 -14.00
C VAL A 367 -12.84 6.13 -14.55
N ASP A 368 -13.44 5.27 -15.36
CA ASP A 368 -14.78 5.45 -15.90
C ASP A 368 -15.76 4.53 -15.17
N GLY A 369 -16.95 5.02 -14.95
CA GLY A 369 -18.06 4.29 -14.36
C GLY A 369 -18.07 4.27 -12.83
N LEU A 370 -19.04 3.57 -12.28
CA LEU A 370 -19.22 3.35 -10.86
C LEU A 370 -18.32 2.21 -10.39
N ASN A 371 -17.93 2.23 -9.13
CA ASN A 371 -17.39 1.06 -8.45
C ASN A 371 -18.53 0.26 -7.80
N SER A 372 -18.23 -0.84 -7.13
CA SER A 372 -19.23 -1.67 -6.46
C SER A 372 -20.00 -0.95 -5.33
N GLY A 373 -19.42 0.11 -4.77
CA GLY A 373 -20.06 1.01 -3.80
C GLY A 373 -21.01 2.04 -4.43
N GLY A 374 -21.02 2.17 -5.74
CA GLY A 374 -21.83 3.17 -6.43
C GLY A 374 -21.42 4.59 -6.06
N ASP A 375 -22.37 5.44 -5.71
CA ASP A 375 -22.15 6.83 -5.37
C ASP A 375 -21.42 7.04 -4.04
N THR A 376 -21.56 6.11 -3.11
CA THR A 376 -20.97 6.19 -1.77
C THR A 376 -19.51 5.76 -1.72
N ASN A 377 -19.00 5.07 -2.76
CA ASN A 377 -17.73 4.35 -2.76
C ASN A 377 -17.61 3.31 -1.61
N ASP A 378 -18.73 2.89 -1.06
CA ASP A 378 -18.84 1.89 0.00
C ASP A 378 -19.67 0.71 -0.46
N ALA A 379 -19.00 -0.41 -0.74
CA ALA A 379 -19.65 -1.63 -1.20
C ALA A 379 -20.60 -2.26 -0.16
N SER A 380 -20.45 -1.91 1.11
CA SER A 380 -21.29 -2.39 2.19
C SER A 380 -22.57 -1.58 2.39
N ALA A 381 -22.69 -0.41 1.75
CA ALA A 381 -23.88 0.41 1.84
C ALA A 381 -25.10 -0.32 1.26
N SER A 382 -26.25 -0.15 1.89
CA SER A 382 -27.51 -0.81 1.50
C SER A 382 -27.93 -0.50 0.07
N ASN A 383 -27.56 0.65 -0.45
CA ASN A 383 -27.84 1.10 -1.82
C ASN A 383 -26.61 0.97 -2.74
N SER A 384 -25.57 0.25 -2.33
CA SER A 384 -24.43 -0.08 -3.22
C SER A 384 -24.88 -0.95 -4.40
N ILE A 385 -24.16 -0.87 -5.51
CA ILE A 385 -24.48 -1.66 -6.71
C ILE A 385 -24.43 -3.15 -6.42
N ILE A 386 -23.42 -3.62 -5.66
CA ILE A 386 -23.31 -5.05 -5.34
C ILE A 386 -24.43 -5.51 -4.40
N ASN A 387 -24.81 -4.69 -3.41
CA ASN A 387 -25.92 -5.02 -2.53
C ASN A 387 -27.22 -5.11 -3.31
N LYS A 388 -27.52 -4.13 -4.17
CA LYS A 388 -28.71 -4.14 -5.01
C LYS A 388 -28.71 -5.28 -6.02
N ALA A 389 -27.56 -5.68 -6.59
CA ALA A 389 -27.47 -6.85 -7.47
C ALA A 389 -27.85 -8.17 -6.77
N ILE A 390 -27.69 -8.23 -5.44
CA ILE A 390 -28.03 -9.42 -4.65
C ILE A 390 -29.47 -9.35 -4.12
N THR A 391 -29.92 -8.16 -3.69
CA THR A 391 -31.17 -7.99 -2.92
C THR A 391 -32.34 -7.51 -3.76
N TYR A 392 -32.10 -7.03 -4.98
CA TYR A 392 -33.19 -6.54 -5.82
C TYR A 392 -34.06 -7.69 -6.33
N ARG A 393 -35.36 -7.40 -6.54
CA ARG A 393 -36.34 -8.38 -6.99
C ARG A 393 -35.94 -9.06 -8.31
N PRO A 394 -36.06 -10.38 -8.41
CA PRO A 394 -35.72 -11.12 -9.63
C PRO A 394 -36.84 -11.08 -10.69
N VAL A 395 -38.03 -10.63 -10.34
CA VAL A 395 -39.22 -10.54 -11.19
C VAL A 395 -40.00 -9.27 -10.88
N GLU A 396 -40.70 -8.75 -11.89
CA GLU A 396 -41.62 -7.63 -11.72
C GLU A 396 -42.93 -8.09 -11.05
N PRO A 397 -43.59 -7.22 -10.23
CA PRO A 397 -44.88 -7.49 -9.64
C PRO A 397 -45.96 -7.69 -10.72
N LEU A 398 -47.02 -8.44 -10.41
CA LEU A 398 -48.16 -8.69 -11.33
C LEU A 398 -48.95 -7.42 -11.67
N ASN A 399 -48.97 -6.47 -10.76
CA ASN A 399 -49.61 -5.16 -10.91
C ASN A 399 -48.70 -4.07 -11.49
N ALA A 400 -47.49 -4.43 -11.90
CA ALA A 400 -46.59 -3.49 -12.59
C ALA A 400 -47.27 -3.09 -13.91
N SER A 401 -47.62 -1.80 -14.06
CA SER A 401 -48.14 -1.28 -15.31
C SER A 401 -47.04 -1.18 -16.34
N SER A 402 -47.39 -1.40 -17.61
CA SER A 402 -46.47 -1.25 -18.73
C SER A 402 -46.08 0.21 -19.01
N ASP A 403 -46.70 1.15 -18.36
CA ASP A 403 -46.36 2.58 -18.44
C ASP A 403 -45.34 2.94 -17.36
N ASP A 404 -44.25 3.52 -17.78
CA ASP A 404 -43.14 3.99 -16.92
C ASP A 404 -43.57 4.93 -15.79
N ASP A 405 -44.85 5.45 -15.85
CA ASP A 405 -45.44 6.43 -14.93
C ASP A 405 -46.15 5.79 -13.72
N ALA A 406 -46.34 4.47 -13.68
CA ALA A 406 -47.27 3.86 -12.72
C ALA A 406 -46.59 3.39 -11.40
N ASP A 407 -45.29 3.47 -11.31
CA ASP A 407 -44.58 3.09 -10.06
C ASP A 407 -44.44 4.27 -9.07
N GLU A 408 -45.35 5.26 -9.13
CA GLU A 408 -45.40 6.38 -8.17
C GLU A 408 -45.63 5.94 -6.72
N SER A 409 -46.11 4.72 -6.49
CA SER A 409 -46.44 4.24 -5.11
C SER A 409 -45.24 3.59 -4.38
N SER A 410 -44.14 3.24 -5.06
CA SER A 410 -42.94 2.66 -4.45
C SER A 410 -41.64 3.28 -4.96
N ASN A 411 -41.62 4.58 -5.02
CA ASN A 411 -40.58 5.43 -5.60
C ASN A 411 -39.14 5.31 -4.99
N THR A 412 -38.87 4.26 -4.24
CA THR A 412 -37.63 4.16 -3.47
C THR A 412 -36.63 3.12 -3.98
N ASP A 413 -36.98 2.29 -4.98
CA ASP A 413 -36.15 1.16 -5.37
C ASP A 413 -35.90 1.09 -6.90
N ILE A 414 -34.82 1.68 -7.35
CA ILE A 414 -34.36 1.64 -8.75
C ILE A 414 -33.61 0.32 -8.97
N ASN A 415 -33.94 -0.39 -10.08
CA ASN A 415 -33.16 -1.56 -10.43
C ASN A 415 -31.68 -1.20 -10.69
N PRO A 416 -30.74 -2.08 -10.34
CA PRO A 416 -29.32 -1.76 -10.42
C PRO A 416 -28.80 -1.51 -11.84
N TYR A 417 -29.46 -2.08 -12.86
CA TYR A 417 -29.09 -1.84 -14.26
C TYR A 417 -29.43 -0.41 -14.70
N ASP A 418 -30.65 0.07 -14.42
CA ASP A 418 -31.07 1.44 -14.75
C ASP A 418 -30.23 2.45 -14.01
N ARG A 419 -29.94 2.19 -12.73
CA ARG A 419 -29.04 3.05 -11.95
C ARG A 419 -27.64 3.15 -12.57
N MET A 420 -27.08 2.04 -13.03
CA MET A 420 -25.78 2.05 -13.70
C MET A 420 -25.82 2.71 -15.06
N SER A 421 -26.84 2.40 -15.86
CA SER A 421 -26.99 2.96 -17.21
C SER A 421 -27.25 4.46 -17.18
N GLY A 422 -28.06 4.94 -16.20
CA GLY A 422 -28.39 6.34 -16.02
C GLY A 422 -27.34 7.15 -15.24
N THR A 423 -26.20 6.58 -14.89
CA THR A 423 -25.12 7.28 -14.13
C THR A 423 -23.85 7.37 -14.93
N TYR A 424 -23.36 8.56 -15.10
CA TYR A 424 -22.04 8.85 -15.63
C TYR A 424 -21.10 9.25 -14.48
N LYS A 425 -19.92 8.66 -14.43
CA LYS A 425 -18.84 9.06 -13.53
C LYS A 425 -17.52 8.86 -14.24
N GLN A 426 -16.72 9.93 -14.30
CA GLN A 426 -15.34 9.85 -14.74
C GLN A 426 -14.45 10.56 -13.74
N GLN A 427 -13.42 9.86 -13.27
CA GLN A 427 -12.41 10.40 -12.37
C GLN A 427 -11.06 10.42 -13.08
N ARG A 428 -10.45 11.60 -13.13
CA ARG A 428 -9.13 11.84 -13.69
C ARG A 428 -8.18 12.24 -12.58
N ARG A 429 -7.12 11.46 -12.40
CA ARG A 429 -6.10 11.69 -11.37
C ARG A 429 -4.76 11.95 -12.04
N PHE A 430 -4.11 13.02 -11.66
CA PHE A 430 -2.74 13.32 -12.07
C PHE A 430 -1.87 13.54 -10.84
N ARG A 431 -0.82 12.74 -10.71
CA ARG A 431 0.13 12.79 -9.62
C ARG A 431 1.52 13.02 -10.14
N GLN A 432 2.25 13.90 -9.49
CA GLN A 432 3.62 14.24 -9.76
C GLN A 432 4.41 14.17 -8.45
N ASP A 433 5.44 13.32 -8.41
CA ASP A 433 6.36 13.21 -7.30
C ASP A 433 7.77 13.51 -7.79
N TYR A 434 8.42 14.49 -7.18
CA TYR A 434 9.80 14.86 -7.46
C TYR A 434 10.61 14.74 -6.17
N ASN A 435 11.74 14.06 -6.25
CA ASN A 435 12.66 13.91 -5.14
C ASN A 435 14.10 14.16 -5.61
N ALA A 436 14.80 15.06 -4.93
CA ALA A 436 16.21 15.38 -5.17
C ALA A 436 17.00 15.19 -3.88
N GLY A 437 18.05 14.42 -3.94
CA GLY A 437 18.96 14.15 -2.82
C GLY A 437 20.39 14.54 -3.18
N LEU A 438 21.05 15.27 -2.30
CA LEU A 438 22.44 15.65 -2.40
C LEU A 438 23.25 14.98 -1.29
N ASN A 439 24.18 14.11 -1.65
CA ASN A 439 25.10 13.46 -0.72
C ASN A 439 26.46 14.13 -0.81
N TRP A 440 26.89 14.73 0.27
CA TRP A 440 28.18 15.38 0.40
C TRP A 440 29.06 14.65 1.40
N LYS A 441 30.25 14.20 0.98
CA LYS A 441 31.26 13.50 1.78
C LYS A 441 32.51 14.37 1.98
N PRO A 442 32.45 15.37 2.87
CA PRO A 442 33.57 16.29 3.07
C PRO A 442 34.79 15.60 3.66
N PHE A 443 34.58 14.60 4.52
CA PHE A 443 35.64 13.86 5.24
C PHE A 443 35.38 12.35 5.17
N LYS A 444 36.40 11.56 5.47
CA LYS A 444 36.42 10.10 5.28
C LYS A 444 35.25 9.35 5.95
N HIS A 445 34.80 9.80 7.11
CA HIS A 445 33.79 9.11 7.93
C HIS A 445 32.44 9.83 7.96
N PHE A 446 32.36 11.03 7.39
CA PHE A 446 31.17 11.87 7.45
C PHE A 446 30.46 11.92 6.12
N THR A 447 29.13 11.75 6.16
CA THR A 447 28.26 11.96 5.01
C THR A 447 27.15 12.90 5.44
N PHE A 448 27.06 14.05 4.81
CA PHE A 448 25.89 14.92 4.90
C PHE A 448 24.97 14.64 3.73
N ARG A 449 23.68 14.43 3.99
CA ARG A 449 22.64 14.25 2.98
C ARG A 449 21.53 15.26 3.18
N SER A 450 21.18 15.98 2.12
CA SER A 450 20.01 16.85 2.05
C SER A 450 19.05 16.33 1.02
N GLU A 451 17.79 16.16 1.39
CA GLU A 451 16.71 15.69 0.52
C GLU A 451 15.60 16.73 0.43
N LEU A 452 15.16 17.01 -0.77
CA LEU A 452 13.99 17.84 -1.06
C LEU A 452 13.02 17.03 -1.88
N GLY A 453 11.77 16.93 -1.41
CA GLY A 453 10.71 16.24 -2.11
C GLY A 453 9.48 17.14 -2.25
N PHE A 454 8.78 16.96 -3.36
CA PHE A 454 7.56 17.65 -3.69
C PHE A 454 6.57 16.69 -4.34
N THR A 455 5.32 16.68 -3.84
CA THR A 455 4.20 15.94 -4.44
C THR A 455 3.09 16.92 -4.78
N TRP A 456 2.58 16.79 -6.00
CA TRP A 456 1.38 17.49 -6.46
C TRP A 456 0.39 16.48 -7.02
N ARG A 457 -0.83 16.46 -6.46
CA ARG A 457 -1.92 15.60 -6.89
C ARG A 457 -3.14 16.41 -7.25
N PHE A 458 -3.61 16.21 -8.45
CA PHE A 458 -4.90 16.69 -8.92
C PHE A 458 -5.84 15.52 -9.10
N GLU A 459 -7.07 15.71 -8.67
CA GLU A 459 -8.13 14.75 -8.89
C GLU A 459 -9.39 15.53 -9.30
N ASN A 460 -9.91 15.21 -10.47
CA ASN A 460 -11.15 15.77 -10.97
C ASN A 460 -12.13 14.62 -11.15
N THR A 461 -13.34 14.75 -10.60
CA THR A 461 -14.44 13.80 -10.78
C THR A 461 -15.63 14.54 -11.35
N ASP A 462 -16.08 14.09 -12.52
CA ASP A 462 -17.27 14.55 -13.19
C ASP A 462 -18.34 13.47 -13.07
N GLN A 463 -19.52 13.84 -12.55
CA GLN A 463 -20.66 12.93 -12.38
C GLN A 463 -21.92 13.57 -12.92
N ALA A 464 -22.76 12.76 -13.55
CA ALA A 464 -24.10 13.13 -13.98
C ALA A 464 -25.05 11.94 -13.84
N TRP A 465 -26.29 12.21 -13.55
CA TRP A 465 -27.36 11.26 -13.43
C TRP A 465 -28.52 11.71 -14.30
N ASP A 466 -29.09 10.82 -15.08
CA ASP A 466 -30.32 11.07 -15.83
C ASP A 466 -31.57 10.71 -15.00
N LYS A 467 -32.73 10.80 -15.61
CA LYS A 467 -34.01 10.49 -14.96
C LYS A 467 -34.12 9.04 -14.47
N LEU A 468 -33.44 8.09 -15.10
CA LEU A 468 -33.47 6.69 -14.67
C LEU A 468 -32.77 6.50 -13.33
N ALA A 469 -31.60 7.12 -13.17
CA ALA A 469 -30.80 7.03 -11.94
C ALA A 469 -31.33 7.89 -10.79
N THR A 470 -32.16 8.91 -11.06
CA THR A 470 -32.69 9.86 -10.06
C THR A 470 -34.13 9.61 -9.70
N ARG A 471 -34.79 8.61 -10.28
CA ARG A 471 -36.23 8.32 -10.10
C ARG A 471 -36.64 8.22 -8.60
N SER A 472 -35.78 7.72 -7.75
CA SER A 472 -36.02 7.56 -6.30
C SER A 472 -35.57 8.75 -5.44
N ASP A 473 -35.04 9.83 -6.01
CA ASP A 473 -34.56 10.96 -5.24
C ASP A 473 -35.75 11.78 -4.68
N ASN A 474 -35.78 11.99 -3.40
CA ASN A 474 -36.80 12.82 -2.72
C ASN A 474 -36.78 14.31 -3.12
N THR A 475 -35.67 14.73 -3.74
CA THR A 475 -35.52 16.09 -4.26
C THR A 475 -35.53 16.06 -5.76
N GLY A 476 -36.60 16.62 -6.38
CA GLY A 476 -36.69 16.78 -7.82
C GLY A 476 -37.30 15.63 -8.58
N ALA A 477 -37.93 14.65 -7.95
CA ALA A 477 -38.79 13.59 -8.54
C ALA A 477 -38.33 13.10 -9.93
N GLY A 478 -37.12 12.53 -10.02
CA GLY A 478 -36.59 12.00 -11.29
C GLY A 478 -35.89 13.03 -12.18
N ALA A 479 -35.69 14.27 -11.73
CA ALA A 479 -34.95 15.25 -12.53
C ALA A 479 -33.46 14.94 -12.57
N PRO A 480 -32.80 15.04 -13.72
CA PRO A 480 -31.37 14.85 -13.86
C PRO A 480 -30.56 15.81 -12.97
N LYS A 481 -29.33 15.38 -12.58
CA LYS A 481 -28.43 16.19 -11.76
C LYS A 481 -26.98 16.00 -12.16
N SER A 482 -26.11 16.93 -11.75
CA SER A 482 -24.67 16.83 -11.95
C SER A 482 -23.90 17.20 -10.68
N LYS A 483 -22.68 16.69 -10.61
CA LYS A 483 -21.72 17.01 -9.56
C LYS A 483 -20.31 17.02 -10.11
N PHE A 484 -19.59 18.10 -9.89
CA PHE A 484 -18.18 18.22 -10.21
C PHE A 484 -17.38 18.36 -8.93
N SER A 485 -16.32 17.60 -8.78
CA SER A 485 -15.40 17.74 -7.66
C SER A 485 -13.97 17.82 -8.16
N ARG A 486 -13.19 18.65 -7.51
CA ARG A 486 -11.76 18.80 -7.75
C ARG A 486 -11.01 18.87 -6.44
N THR A 487 -10.02 17.99 -6.28
CA THR A 487 -9.10 18.00 -5.15
C THR A 487 -7.69 18.34 -5.63
N ASP A 488 -7.05 19.34 -4.97
CA ASP A 488 -5.67 19.78 -5.20
C ASP A 488 -4.88 19.55 -3.91
N VAL A 489 -3.92 18.61 -3.91
CA VAL A 489 -3.06 18.30 -2.77
C VAL A 489 -1.61 18.63 -3.10
N ARG A 490 -0.97 19.42 -2.25
CA ARG A 490 0.42 19.84 -2.37
C ARG A 490 1.18 19.50 -1.11
N ASN A 491 2.20 18.67 -1.25
CA ASN A 491 3.08 18.28 -0.15
C ASN A 491 4.52 18.66 -0.50
N TRP A 492 5.25 19.16 0.47
CA TRP A 492 6.70 19.29 0.36
C TRP A 492 7.37 18.75 1.62
N ARG A 493 8.61 18.28 1.47
CA ARG A 493 9.43 17.75 2.53
C ARG A 493 10.88 18.15 2.29
N ASN A 494 11.55 18.57 3.35
CA ASN A 494 13.01 18.70 3.39
C ASN A 494 13.55 17.91 4.55
N ALA A 495 14.54 17.07 4.30
CA ALA A 495 15.23 16.29 5.33
C ALA A 495 16.74 16.45 5.19
N ASN A 496 17.42 16.72 6.29
CA ASN A 496 18.86 16.87 6.34
C ASN A 496 19.42 15.91 7.38
N THR A 497 20.41 15.12 7.00
CA THR A 497 21.05 14.14 7.89
C THR A 497 22.55 14.24 7.83
N LEU A 498 23.18 14.04 8.98
CA LEU A 498 24.62 13.88 9.12
C LEU A 498 24.89 12.48 9.66
N THR A 499 25.65 11.69 8.92
CA THR A 499 26.05 10.33 9.28
C THR A 499 27.54 10.27 9.51
N TYR A 500 27.94 9.71 10.64
CA TYR A 500 29.30 9.29 10.96
C TYR A 500 29.36 7.76 10.90
N ASP A 501 30.24 7.21 10.07
CA ASP A 501 30.42 5.77 9.88
C ASP A 501 31.91 5.41 9.99
N THR A 502 32.24 4.50 10.90
CA THR A 502 33.60 4.07 11.11
C THR A 502 33.68 2.59 11.52
N LYS A 503 34.84 2.01 11.23
CA LYS A 503 35.27 0.72 11.75
C LYS A 503 36.37 0.94 12.79
N ASP A 504 36.50 -0.01 13.71
CA ASP A 504 37.51 0.03 14.76
C ASP A 504 37.41 1.31 15.65
N ALA A 505 36.16 1.71 16.03
CA ALA A 505 35.89 2.91 16.79
C ALA A 505 36.38 2.80 18.26
N PHE A 506 36.04 1.69 18.91
CA PHE A 506 36.37 1.42 20.31
C PHE A 506 37.18 0.15 20.46
N ALA A 507 37.02 -0.84 19.58
CA ALA A 507 37.73 -2.10 19.60
C ALA A 507 37.99 -2.59 18.18
N LYS A 508 39.07 -3.39 17.98
CA LYS A 508 39.40 -3.97 16.69
C LYS A 508 38.23 -4.85 16.18
N GLY A 509 37.72 -4.53 15.00
CA GLY A 509 36.62 -5.26 14.33
C GLY A 509 35.22 -4.77 14.70
N ASP A 510 35.09 -3.72 15.50
CA ASP A 510 33.79 -3.11 15.73
C ASP A 510 33.36 -2.19 14.58
N ARG A 511 32.09 -1.87 14.54
CA ARG A 511 31.50 -0.90 13.60
C ARG A 511 30.54 0.02 14.35
N LEU A 512 30.70 1.32 14.11
CA LEU A 512 29.85 2.36 14.66
C LEU A 512 29.28 3.21 13.53
N ASN A 513 27.95 3.33 13.49
CA ASN A 513 27.24 4.24 12.62
C ASN A 513 26.34 5.13 13.48
N VAL A 514 26.56 6.43 13.42
CA VAL A 514 25.77 7.45 14.14
C VAL A 514 25.13 8.35 13.10
N LEU A 515 23.82 8.51 13.18
CA LEU A 515 23.05 9.40 12.34
C LEU A 515 22.30 10.40 13.20
N VAL A 516 22.37 11.68 12.84
CA VAL A 516 21.51 12.74 13.39
C VAL A 516 20.86 13.45 12.22
N GLY A 517 19.63 13.91 12.43
CA GLY A 517 18.89 14.55 11.36
C GLY A 517 17.74 15.40 11.82
N GLN A 518 17.28 16.21 10.89
CA GLN A 518 16.06 17.01 10.99
C GLN A 518 15.20 16.83 9.75
N GLU A 519 13.89 16.98 9.90
CA GLU A 519 12.93 16.93 8.82
C GLU A 519 11.84 17.97 9.01
N TRP A 520 11.47 18.64 7.93
CA TRP A 520 10.30 19.51 7.86
C TRP A 520 9.40 19.08 6.72
N SER A 521 8.11 19.10 6.97
CA SER A 521 7.12 18.81 5.93
C SER A 521 5.87 19.65 6.11
N SER A 522 5.20 19.90 4.99
CA SER A 522 3.91 20.60 4.96
C SER A 522 3.01 19.97 3.93
N SER A 523 1.73 19.83 4.26
CA SER A 523 0.66 19.36 3.38
C SER A 523 -0.46 20.37 3.35
N LEU A 524 -1.00 20.65 2.16
CA LEU A 524 -2.17 21.48 1.95
C LEU A 524 -3.11 20.76 0.99
N GLN A 525 -4.38 20.64 1.38
CA GLN A 525 -5.45 20.12 0.53
C GLN A 525 -6.50 21.21 0.30
N LYS A 526 -6.97 21.30 -0.94
CA LYS A 526 -8.07 22.15 -1.36
C LYS A 526 -9.09 21.31 -2.11
N ASP A 527 -10.33 21.39 -1.69
CA ASP A 527 -11.45 20.69 -2.30
C ASP A 527 -12.43 21.72 -2.86
N TYR A 528 -12.87 21.52 -4.09
CA TYR A 528 -13.84 22.34 -4.79
C TYR A 528 -14.99 21.44 -5.24
N TYR A 529 -16.22 21.85 -4.91
CA TYR A 529 -17.44 21.12 -5.26
C TYR A 529 -18.42 22.07 -5.93
N SER A 530 -19.01 21.62 -7.01
CA SER A 530 -20.13 22.28 -7.66
C SER A 530 -21.16 21.20 -8.00
N SER A 531 -22.42 21.44 -7.70
CA SER A 531 -23.51 20.56 -8.10
C SER A 531 -24.69 21.34 -8.61
N THR A 532 -25.42 20.75 -9.54
CA THR A 532 -26.62 21.33 -10.15
C THR A 532 -27.68 20.22 -10.17
N ILE A 533 -28.90 20.57 -9.80
CA ILE A 533 -30.06 19.67 -9.76
C ILE A 533 -31.19 20.23 -10.62
N ASN A 534 -32.27 19.48 -10.75
CA ASN A 534 -33.52 19.95 -11.40
C ASN A 534 -33.31 20.37 -12.86
N PHE A 535 -32.49 19.61 -13.62
CA PHE A 535 -32.45 19.79 -15.08
C PHE A 535 -33.79 19.34 -15.71
N PRO A 536 -34.10 19.77 -16.95
CA PRO A 536 -35.21 19.20 -17.70
C PRO A 536 -35.16 17.67 -17.72
N THR A 537 -36.28 17.02 -17.49
CA THR A 537 -36.36 15.57 -17.29
C THR A 537 -35.98 14.72 -18.52
N ASP A 538 -36.03 15.33 -19.70
CA ASP A 538 -35.66 14.73 -20.98
C ASP A 538 -34.16 14.90 -21.34
N PHE A 539 -33.40 15.64 -20.50
CA PHE A 539 -31.96 15.80 -20.74
C PHE A 539 -31.22 14.48 -20.61
N SER A 540 -30.46 14.16 -21.64
CA SER A 540 -29.44 13.10 -21.58
C SER A 540 -28.26 13.50 -20.69
N ILE A 541 -27.47 12.52 -20.26
CA ILE A 541 -26.23 12.77 -19.49
C ILE A 541 -25.32 13.77 -20.21
N GLY A 542 -25.20 13.68 -21.54
CA GLY A 542 -24.39 14.62 -22.31
C GLY A 542 -24.89 16.05 -22.25
N GLU A 543 -26.20 16.27 -22.30
CA GLU A 543 -26.82 17.57 -22.16
C GLU A 543 -26.70 18.13 -20.75
N VAL A 544 -26.90 17.28 -19.73
CA VAL A 544 -26.66 17.64 -18.31
C VAL A 544 -25.23 18.12 -18.10
N LEU A 545 -24.23 17.43 -18.66
CA LEU A 545 -22.83 17.84 -18.54
C LEU A 545 -22.51 19.14 -19.30
N ALA A 546 -23.14 19.35 -20.45
CA ALA A 546 -22.87 20.49 -21.33
C ALA A 546 -23.58 21.78 -20.91
N HIS A 547 -24.77 21.68 -20.31
CA HIS A 547 -25.67 22.82 -20.10
C HIS A 547 -25.97 23.10 -18.61
N GLN A 548 -24.91 23.34 -17.80
CA GLN A 548 -25.04 23.54 -16.35
C GLN A 548 -26.01 24.69 -15.96
N GLY A 549 -26.22 25.66 -16.83
CA GLY A 549 -27.15 26.77 -16.60
C GLY A 549 -28.62 26.40 -16.79
N ALA A 550 -28.95 25.20 -17.30
CA ALA A 550 -30.34 24.77 -17.47
C ALA A 550 -30.96 24.18 -16.20
N GLY A 551 -30.12 23.85 -15.20
CA GLY A 551 -30.57 23.35 -13.92
C GLY A 551 -30.41 24.36 -12.80
N GLU A 552 -30.73 23.97 -11.58
CA GLU A 552 -30.65 24.80 -10.37
C GLU A 552 -29.30 24.54 -9.66
N ALA A 553 -28.43 25.55 -9.66
CA ALA A 553 -27.14 25.49 -9.02
C ALA A 553 -27.27 25.39 -7.49
N GLN A 554 -26.58 24.43 -6.89
CA GLN A 554 -26.53 24.26 -5.45
C GLN A 554 -25.36 25.05 -4.85
N PRO A 555 -25.44 25.45 -3.55
CA PRO A 555 -24.35 26.11 -2.87
C PRO A 555 -23.04 25.34 -2.96
N ASN A 556 -21.96 26.01 -3.33
CA ASN A 556 -20.64 25.39 -3.42
C ASN A 556 -20.07 25.08 -2.03
N ALA A 557 -19.63 23.83 -1.82
CA ALA A 557 -19.00 23.41 -0.59
C ALA A 557 -17.45 23.40 -0.70
N ASN A 558 -16.87 24.51 -1.13
CA ASN A 558 -15.43 24.64 -1.30
C ASN A 558 -14.72 24.65 0.07
N ARG A 559 -13.64 23.90 0.19
CA ARG A 559 -12.84 23.80 1.41
C ARG A 559 -11.37 24.00 1.13
N ILE A 560 -10.75 24.93 1.86
CA ILE A 560 -9.30 25.01 1.96
C ILE A 560 -8.91 24.44 3.33
N GLY A 561 -8.33 23.28 3.34
CA GLY A 561 -7.88 22.61 4.57
C GLY A 561 -6.80 23.42 5.30
N ALA A 562 -6.71 23.27 6.61
CA ALA A 562 -5.59 23.79 7.36
C ALA A 562 -4.29 23.14 6.88
N LYS A 563 -3.20 23.92 6.89
CA LYS A 563 -1.87 23.36 6.59
C LYS A 563 -1.42 22.41 7.71
N ASP A 564 -1.13 21.19 7.34
CA ASP A 564 -0.51 20.21 8.23
C ASP A 564 1.01 20.35 8.17
N ASN A 565 1.58 20.95 9.19
CA ASN A 565 3.02 21.14 9.28
C ASN A 565 3.61 20.17 10.31
N MET A 566 4.76 19.59 9.98
CA MET A 566 5.56 18.79 10.90
C MET A 566 7.00 19.26 10.91
N ALA A 567 7.59 19.26 12.11
CA ALA A 567 9.01 19.45 12.35
C ALA A 567 9.53 18.30 13.20
N SER A 568 10.64 17.69 12.81
CA SER A 568 11.15 16.49 13.46
C SER A 568 12.66 16.57 13.64
N PHE A 569 13.14 16.10 14.80
CA PHE A 569 14.55 15.91 15.10
C PHE A 569 14.78 14.46 15.52
N PHE A 570 15.82 13.83 15.00
CA PHE A 570 16.04 12.42 15.26
C PHE A 570 17.53 12.06 15.28
N GLY A 571 17.83 11.00 16.02
CA GLY A 571 19.15 10.40 16.07
C GLY A 571 19.06 8.88 16.14
N ARG A 572 20.04 8.21 15.55
CA ARG A 572 20.19 6.75 15.60
C ARG A 572 21.65 6.37 15.77
N VAL A 573 21.89 5.43 16.62
CA VAL A 573 23.18 4.78 16.82
C VAL A 573 23.04 3.31 16.50
N ASN A 574 23.85 2.81 15.57
CA ASN A 574 24.03 1.39 15.32
C ASN A 574 25.47 1.02 15.72
N TYR A 575 25.61 0.06 16.60
CA TYR A 575 26.90 -0.46 17.03
C TYR A 575 26.95 -1.98 16.88
N THR A 576 28.01 -2.45 16.26
CA THR A 576 28.26 -3.90 16.10
C THR A 576 29.60 -4.22 16.71
N TYR A 577 29.62 -5.07 17.72
CA TYR A 577 30.83 -5.54 18.38
C TYR A 577 31.17 -6.96 17.95
N ALA A 578 32.43 -7.20 17.54
CA ALA A 578 32.99 -8.48 17.16
C ALA A 578 32.16 -9.26 16.10
N ASP A 579 31.37 -8.57 15.28
CA ASP A 579 30.36 -9.17 14.37
C ASP A 579 29.30 -10.06 15.07
N LYS A 580 29.21 -10.05 16.39
CA LYS A 580 28.35 -10.93 17.21
C LYS A 580 27.21 -10.17 17.89
N TYR A 581 27.52 -9.04 18.51
CA TYR A 581 26.56 -8.27 19.30
C TYR A 581 26.19 -7.01 18.57
N LEU A 582 24.90 -6.78 18.42
CA LEU A 582 24.35 -5.65 17.71
C LEU A 582 23.48 -4.82 18.64
N LEU A 583 23.64 -3.49 18.60
CA LEU A 583 22.82 -2.52 19.30
C LEU A 583 22.32 -1.50 18.28
N THR A 584 21.03 -1.24 18.31
CA THR A 584 20.41 -0.09 17.64
C THR A 584 19.66 0.72 18.68
N ALA A 585 19.96 2.01 18.80
CA ALA A 585 19.22 2.95 19.62
C ALA A 585 18.77 4.13 18.76
N THR A 586 17.49 4.47 18.83
CA THR A 586 16.87 5.56 18.06
C THR A 586 16.09 6.46 19.01
N PHE A 587 16.22 7.76 18.82
CA PHE A 587 15.40 8.76 19.48
C PHE A 587 14.86 9.73 18.46
N ARG A 588 13.56 10.03 18.56
CA ARG A 588 12.91 11.00 17.69
C ARG A 588 11.94 11.89 18.47
N ALA A 589 11.95 13.18 18.13
CA ALA A 589 11.00 14.17 18.59
C ALA A 589 10.25 14.73 17.38
N ASP A 590 8.93 14.61 17.37
CA ASP A 590 8.04 15.10 16.30
C ASP A 590 7.12 16.19 16.84
N GLY A 591 7.09 17.35 16.17
CA GLY A 591 6.16 18.44 16.43
C GLY A 591 5.11 18.53 15.32
N SER A 592 3.82 18.51 15.68
CA SER A 592 2.70 18.57 14.73
C SER A 592 1.82 19.80 14.97
N SER A 593 1.45 20.50 13.88
CA SER A 593 0.51 21.63 13.95
C SER A 593 -0.94 21.22 14.25
N LYS A 594 -1.25 19.92 14.25
CA LYS A 594 -2.59 19.39 14.56
C LYS A 594 -2.92 19.49 16.06
N PHE A 595 -1.91 19.68 16.91
CA PHE A 595 -2.06 19.79 18.36
C PHE A 595 -1.81 21.23 18.84
N ALA A 596 -2.42 21.59 19.96
CA ALA A 596 -2.23 22.88 20.62
C ALA A 596 -0.78 23.05 21.15
N SER A 597 -0.38 24.28 21.45
CA SER A 597 1.03 24.61 21.73
C SER A 597 1.68 23.77 22.83
N GLY A 598 0.95 23.38 23.87
CA GLY A 598 1.44 22.53 24.98
C GLY A 598 1.65 21.06 24.63
N ASN A 599 0.97 20.54 23.58
CA ASN A 599 0.92 19.12 23.25
C ASN A 599 1.50 18.81 21.86
N ARG A 600 2.13 19.78 21.18
CA ARG A 600 2.67 19.63 19.83
C ARG A 600 3.73 18.55 19.70
N TRP A 601 4.60 18.43 20.72
CA TRP A 601 5.75 17.56 20.66
C TRP A 601 5.49 16.19 21.26
N GLY A 602 5.77 15.15 20.48
CA GLY A 602 5.85 13.76 20.91
C GLY A 602 7.28 13.25 20.88
N PHE A 603 7.64 12.37 21.83
CA PHE A 603 8.97 11.79 21.96
C PHE A 603 8.91 10.28 21.85
N PHE A 604 9.72 9.71 20.97
CA PHE A 604 9.62 8.31 20.55
C PHE A 604 10.99 7.63 20.64
N PRO A 605 11.35 7.07 21.81
CA PRO A 605 12.56 6.27 21.97
C PRO A 605 12.37 4.86 21.48
N ALA A 606 13.44 4.24 20.96
CA ALA A 606 13.46 2.82 20.61
C ALA A 606 14.86 2.23 20.79
N VAL A 607 14.92 0.98 21.22
CA VAL A 607 16.16 0.23 21.39
C VAL A 607 15.98 -1.21 20.86
N ALA A 608 17.01 -1.74 20.22
CA ALA A 608 17.04 -3.14 19.82
C ALA A 608 18.42 -3.75 20.03
N LEU A 609 18.41 -5.00 20.45
CA LEU A 609 19.59 -5.82 20.67
C LEU A 609 19.54 -7.02 19.72
N GLY A 610 20.69 -7.38 19.18
CA GLY A 610 20.87 -8.59 18.38
C GLY A 610 22.07 -9.37 18.86
N TRP A 611 21.93 -10.70 18.94
CA TRP A 611 23.03 -11.60 19.26
C TRP A 611 23.11 -12.69 18.19
N ARG A 612 24.22 -12.69 17.45
CA ARG A 612 24.53 -13.76 16.47
C ARG A 612 25.15 -14.95 17.18
N ILE A 613 24.31 -15.86 17.62
CA ILE A 613 24.70 -17.04 18.36
C ILE A 613 25.59 -17.95 17.49
N SER A 614 25.31 -18.04 16.20
CA SER A 614 26.10 -18.84 15.24
C SER A 614 27.57 -18.37 15.11
N GLU A 615 27.88 -17.11 15.46
CA GLU A 615 29.26 -16.59 15.41
C GLU A 615 30.06 -16.87 16.69
N GLU A 616 29.42 -17.44 17.70
CA GLU A 616 30.11 -17.80 18.95
C GLU A 616 31.01 -19.00 18.77
N ASN A 617 32.12 -19.04 19.54
CA ASN A 617 33.13 -20.07 19.42
C ASN A 617 32.56 -21.50 19.70
N PHE A 618 31.57 -21.57 20.61
CA PHE A 618 30.92 -22.84 20.95
C PHE A 618 29.97 -23.37 19.86
N MET A 619 29.59 -22.53 18.86
CA MET A 619 28.72 -22.92 17.75
C MET A 619 29.48 -23.24 16.46
N LYS A 620 30.77 -22.91 16.39
CA LYS A 620 31.60 -23.12 15.18
C LYS A 620 31.75 -24.60 14.75
N SER A 621 31.52 -25.53 15.65
CA SER A 621 31.55 -26.98 15.36
C SER A 621 30.21 -27.52 14.81
N VAL A 622 29.18 -26.67 14.70
CA VAL A 622 27.84 -27.09 14.27
C VAL A 622 27.67 -26.73 12.78
N ASP A 623 28.20 -27.55 11.90
CA ASP A 623 28.28 -27.30 10.44
C ASP A 623 26.93 -27.19 9.75
N TRP A 624 25.88 -27.82 10.27
CA TRP A 624 24.54 -27.76 9.70
C TRP A 624 23.80 -26.45 10.01
N LEU A 625 24.27 -25.64 11.01
CA LEU A 625 23.68 -24.38 11.42
C LEU A 625 24.47 -23.23 10.80
N SER A 626 23.94 -22.63 9.75
CA SER A 626 24.61 -21.55 9.03
C SER A 626 24.35 -20.18 9.63
N ASN A 627 23.22 -19.99 10.30
CA ASN A 627 22.84 -18.74 10.96
C ASN A 627 21.90 -19.02 12.12
N LEU A 628 22.16 -18.40 13.26
CA LEU A 628 21.23 -18.30 14.37
C LEU A 628 21.44 -16.95 15.05
N LYS A 629 20.39 -16.10 14.98
CA LYS A 629 20.42 -14.78 15.58
C LYS A 629 19.19 -14.55 16.44
N LEU A 630 19.40 -14.11 17.67
CA LEU A 630 18.36 -13.65 18.59
C LEU A 630 18.22 -12.15 18.46
N ARG A 631 16.98 -11.64 18.47
CA ARG A 631 16.63 -10.22 18.39
C ARG A 631 15.64 -9.86 19.50
N LEU A 632 15.90 -8.76 20.21
CA LEU A 632 15.00 -8.15 21.19
C LEU A 632 14.82 -6.69 20.83
N SER A 633 13.57 -6.22 20.79
CA SER A 633 13.31 -4.81 20.55
C SER A 633 12.17 -4.28 21.44
N TYR A 634 12.34 -3.03 21.83
CA TYR A 634 11.35 -2.19 22.50
C TYR A 634 11.37 -0.81 21.87
N GLY A 635 10.19 -0.21 21.68
CA GLY A 635 10.14 1.17 21.23
C GLY A 635 8.74 1.72 21.18
N GLU A 636 8.68 3.03 21.05
CA GLU A 636 7.47 3.82 21.00
C GLU A 636 7.37 4.54 19.66
N ALA A 637 6.15 4.63 19.12
CA ALA A 637 5.84 5.37 17.90
C ALA A 637 4.53 6.12 18.09
N GLY A 638 4.46 7.36 17.62
CA GLY A 638 3.27 8.20 17.72
C GLY A 638 2.31 8.02 16.55
N ASN A 639 1.08 8.51 16.73
CA ASN A 639 0.11 8.70 15.67
C ASN A 639 -0.58 10.06 15.82
N ASN A 640 -0.65 10.85 14.73
CA ASN A 640 -1.31 12.15 14.68
C ASN A 640 -2.41 12.21 13.61
N ARG A 641 -2.99 11.08 13.25
CA ARG A 641 -3.99 10.96 12.18
C ARG A 641 -5.38 11.42 12.61
N ILE A 642 -5.47 12.63 13.17
CA ILE A 642 -6.73 13.32 13.42
C ILE A 642 -7.01 14.29 12.28
N PRO A 643 -8.27 14.67 12.02
CA PRO A 643 -8.59 15.72 11.09
C PRO A 643 -7.85 17.01 11.43
N SER A 644 -7.34 17.69 10.40
CA SER A 644 -6.69 18.99 10.57
C SER A 644 -7.70 20.01 11.09
N GLY A 645 -7.31 20.75 12.11
CA GLY A 645 -8.20 21.78 12.70
C GLY A 645 -9.05 21.30 13.86
N SER A 646 -8.93 20.04 14.34
CA SER A 646 -9.70 19.53 15.50
C SER A 646 -9.50 20.30 16.80
N ILE A 647 -8.45 21.12 16.89
CA ILE A 647 -8.20 22.06 18.00
C ILE A 647 -8.95 23.39 17.84
N TYR A 648 -9.56 23.65 16.69
CA TYR A 648 -10.31 24.86 16.45
C TYR A 648 -11.82 24.56 16.47
N GLN A 649 -12.60 25.54 16.90
CA GLN A 649 -14.06 25.42 16.86
C GLN A 649 -14.53 25.47 15.41
N PRO A 650 -15.17 24.40 14.89
CA PRO A 650 -15.75 24.44 13.56
C PRO A 650 -17.04 25.27 13.56
N PHE A 651 -17.23 26.02 12.47
CA PHE A 651 -18.48 26.64 12.13
C PHE A 651 -19.00 26.03 10.84
N SER A 652 -20.30 25.84 10.74
CA SER A 652 -21.00 25.42 9.53
C SER A 652 -21.89 26.53 8.99
N PHE A 653 -21.97 26.58 7.67
CA PHE A 653 -23.02 27.36 7.01
C PHE A 653 -24.15 26.39 6.68
N PRO A 654 -25.44 26.78 6.91
CA PRO A 654 -26.53 25.95 6.47
C PRO A 654 -26.44 25.71 4.96
N ASN A 655 -26.44 24.44 4.52
CA ASN A 655 -26.44 24.08 3.11
C ASN A 655 -27.81 24.26 2.43
N ASP A 656 -28.82 24.60 3.22
CA ASP A 656 -30.18 24.77 2.78
C ASP A 656 -30.46 26.25 2.55
N TYR A 657 -30.69 26.61 1.29
CA TYR A 657 -31.01 28.00 0.89
C TYR A 657 -32.24 28.56 1.62
N SER A 658 -33.18 27.68 2.00
CA SER A 658 -34.36 28.09 2.78
C SER A 658 -34.01 28.53 4.21
N LYS A 659 -32.94 27.96 4.77
CA LYS A 659 -32.42 28.28 6.11
C LYS A 659 -31.48 29.48 6.11
N LEU A 660 -30.99 29.92 4.95
CA LEU A 660 -30.22 31.14 4.79
C LEU A 660 -31.10 32.41 4.82
N LYS A 661 -32.42 32.26 4.80
CA LYS A 661 -33.40 33.36 4.71
C LYS A 661 -33.75 34.02 6.03
N GLU A 662 -33.18 33.67 7.17
CA GLU A 662 -33.44 34.31 8.46
C GLU A 662 -32.19 34.30 9.35
N PRO A 663 -31.96 35.35 10.19
CA PRO A 663 -32.78 36.50 10.44
C PRO A 663 -32.26 37.80 9.81
N TYR A 664 -33.19 38.71 9.55
CA TYR A 664 -32.95 40.07 9.20
C TYR A 664 -32.31 40.84 10.38
N PHE A 665 -31.07 41.28 10.25
CA PHE A 665 -30.53 42.33 11.09
C PHE A 665 -30.33 43.57 10.26
N GLY A 666 -31.12 44.62 10.52
CA GLY A 666 -30.90 45.93 9.97
C GLY A 666 -31.15 46.13 8.46
N GLY A 667 -31.96 45.26 7.83
CA GLY A 667 -32.33 45.42 6.41
C GLY A 667 -31.39 44.74 5.41
N GLU A 668 -30.32 44.08 5.87
CA GLU A 668 -29.43 43.23 5.02
C GLU A 668 -29.53 41.77 5.41
N MET A 669 -29.48 40.88 4.41
CA MET A 669 -29.39 39.41 4.66
C MET A 669 -28.06 39.08 5.30
N GLY A 670 -28.07 38.83 6.60
CA GLY A 670 -26.89 38.33 7.32
C GLY A 670 -26.69 36.83 7.06
N THR A 671 -25.48 36.45 6.74
CA THR A 671 -25.11 35.03 6.67
C THR A 671 -25.07 34.46 8.09
N VAL A 672 -25.97 33.56 8.42
CA VAL A 672 -25.96 32.86 9.72
C VAL A 672 -24.90 31.78 9.71
N MET A 673 -23.91 31.89 10.58
CA MET A 673 -22.99 30.78 10.88
C MET A 673 -23.52 30.04 12.10
N GLU A 674 -23.64 28.73 11.99
CA GLU A 674 -23.98 27.85 13.10
C GLU A 674 -22.70 27.25 13.69
N LEU A 675 -22.70 26.99 14.99
CA LEU A 675 -21.65 26.18 15.61
C LEU A 675 -21.71 24.76 15.04
N GLY A 676 -20.58 24.26 14.57
CA GLY A 676 -20.50 22.86 14.13
C GLY A 676 -20.77 21.89 15.29
N ASN A 677 -21.20 20.67 14.96
CA ASN A 677 -21.58 19.63 15.92
C ASN A 677 -20.47 19.18 16.86
N SER A 678 -19.21 19.50 16.56
CA SER A 678 -18.04 19.08 17.35
C SER A 678 -17.44 20.24 18.13
N LYS A 679 -17.21 20.03 19.43
CA LYS A 679 -16.48 20.95 20.30
C LYS A 679 -14.99 20.83 20.06
N SER A 680 -14.26 21.96 19.99
CA SER A 680 -12.82 21.98 19.95
C SER A 680 -12.18 21.42 21.24
N ASN A 681 -11.01 20.78 21.14
CA ASN A 681 -10.26 20.31 22.28
C ASN A 681 -8.77 20.64 22.16
N ASN A 682 -8.30 21.52 23.03
CA ASN A 682 -6.89 21.95 23.09
C ASN A 682 -6.00 20.98 23.86
N ASP A 683 -6.58 20.00 24.59
CA ASP A 683 -5.83 19.02 25.37
C ASP A 683 -5.45 17.77 24.56
N LEU A 684 -5.83 17.75 23.28
CA LEU A 684 -5.46 16.67 22.38
C LEU A 684 -3.95 16.47 22.33
N LYS A 685 -3.52 15.22 22.51
CA LYS A 685 -2.12 14.77 22.46
C LYS A 685 -1.94 13.59 21.52
N TRP A 686 -0.71 13.18 21.34
CA TRP A 686 -0.33 12.06 20.51
C TRP A 686 -0.91 10.74 21.01
N GLU A 687 -1.48 9.94 20.13
CA GLU A 687 -1.70 8.51 20.35
C GLU A 687 -0.35 7.80 20.29
N THR A 688 -0.08 6.88 21.21
CA THR A 688 1.23 6.22 21.32
C THR A 688 1.10 4.71 21.24
N THR A 689 1.82 4.11 20.29
CA THR A 689 1.95 2.65 20.17
C THR A 689 3.30 2.20 20.72
N ILE A 690 3.26 1.33 21.72
CA ILE A 690 4.42 0.69 22.32
C ILE A 690 4.55 -0.71 21.73
N THR A 691 5.69 -1.01 21.11
CA THR A 691 5.98 -2.32 20.54
C THR A 691 7.06 -3.06 21.30
N ARG A 692 6.87 -4.37 21.48
CA ARG A 692 7.85 -5.29 22.06
C ARG A 692 7.94 -6.51 21.13
N ASN A 693 9.15 -6.88 20.76
CA ASN A 693 9.38 -7.99 19.84
C ASN A 693 10.55 -8.87 20.29
N LEU A 694 10.32 -10.18 20.23
CA LEU A 694 11.34 -11.23 20.37
C LEU A 694 11.42 -11.98 19.04
N GLY A 695 12.58 -11.97 18.39
CA GLY A 695 12.76 -12.57 17.07
C GLY A 695 13.93 -13.56 17.05
N PHE A 696 13.78 -14.60 16.23
CA PHE A 696 14.84 -15.58 15.92
C PHE A 696 15.00 -15.62 14.39
N ASP A 697 16.20 -15.38 13.89
CA ASP A 697 16.56 -15.63 12.50
C ASP A 697 17.39 -16.91 12.47
N PHE A 698 17.04 -17.84 11.59
CA PHE A 698 17.73 -19.13 11.47
C PHE A 698 18.12 -19.43 10.03
N GLY A 699 19.16 -20.23 9.86
CA GLY A 699 19.63 -20.74 8.58
C GLY A 699 20.29 -22.10 8.77
N PHE A 700 19.90 -23.09 7.97
CA PHE A 700 20.40 -24.45 8.02
C PHE A 700 20.99 -24.87 6.69
N PHE A 701 21.99 -25.78 6.73
CA PHE A 701 22.58 -26.43 5.54
C PHE A 701 23.10 -25.41 4.51
N ASN A 702 24.02 -24.53 4.92
CA ASN A 702 24.53 -23.41 4.10
C ASN A 702 23.41 -22.47 3.62
N SER A 703 22.45 -22.18 4.52
CA SER A 703 21.29 -21.33 4.26
C SER A 703 20.33 -21.85 3.19
N ARG A 704 20.39 -23.14 2.82
CA ARG A 704 19.39 -23.77 1.95
C ARG A 704 17.98 -23.71 2.55
N ILE A 705 17.90 -23.77 3.87
CA ILE A 705 16.67 -23.49 4.62
C ILE A 705 16.96 -22.28 5.49
N ASN A 706 16.22 -21.21 5.30
CA ASN A 706 16.36 -20.00 6.12
C ASN A 706 15.00 -19.41 6.42
N GLY A 707 14.91 -18.67 7.52
CA GLY A 707 13.65 -18.08 7.93
C GLY A 707 13.77 -17.26 9.19
N ASN A 708 12.61 -16.81 9.67
CA ASN A 708 12.48 -16.08 10.92
C ASN A 708 11.21 -16.49 11.68
N LEU A 709 11.28 -16.36 13.00
CA LEU A 709 10.16 -16.47 13.93
C LEU A 709 10.15 -15.19 14.75
N ASP A 710 9.01 -14.47 14.76
CA ASP A 710 8.82 -13.27 15.57
C ASP A 710 7.61 -13.45 16.50
N LEU A 711 7.80 -13.11 17.78
CA LEU A 711 6.78 -12.99 18.81
C LEU A 711 6.66 -11.52 19.17
N TYR A 712 5.45 -10.97 19.14
CA TYR A 712 5.27 -9.54 19.41
C TYR A 712 4.08 -9.25 20.33
N TRP A 713 4.20 -8.12 21.00
CA TRP A 713 3.15 -7.53 21.82
C TRP A 713 3.17 -6.00 21.66
N ASN A 714 2.14 -5.49 21.01
CA ASN A 714 1.92 -4.07 20.78
C ASN A 714 0.79 -3.58 21.66
N THR A 715 0.94 -2.38 22.21
CA THR A 715 -0.08 -1.69 23.01
C THR A 715 -0.23 -0.28 22.48
N THR A 716 -1.42 0.11 22.06
CA THR A 716 -1.74 1.48 21.65
C THR A 716 -2.57 2.14 22.73
N LYS A 717 -2.10 3.24 23.26
CA LYS A 717 -2.72 4.00 24.35
C LYS A 717 -3.01 5.44 23.92
N ASP A 718 -3.86 6.11 24.71
CA ASP A 718 -4.31 7.49 24.43
C ASP A 718 -4.95 7.59 23.03
N LEU A 719 -5.86 6.64 22.71
CA LEU A 719 -6.50 6.58 21.37
C LEU A 719 -7.22 7.90 21.08
N LEU A 720 -6.98 8.42 19.87
CA LEU A 720 -7.63 9.66 19.40
C LEU A 720 -9.02 9.33 18.85
N MET A 721 -10.04 9.55 19.62
CA MET A 721 -11.42 9.14 19.29
C MET A 721 -12.40 10.31 19.33
N LEU A 722 -13.42 10.23 18.45
CA LEU A 722 -14.56 11.12 18.48
C LEU A 722 -15.56 10.62 19.54
N SER A 723 -15.65 11.31 20.67
CA SER A 723 -16.54 10.96 21.79
C SER A 723 -17.82 11.76 21.73
N LYS A 724 -18.96 11.12 21.99
CA LYS A 724 -20.20 11.81 22.31
C LYS A 724 -20.00 12.57 23.62
N ILE A 725 -20.54 13.77 23.71
CA ILE A 725 -20.56 14.59 24.92
C ILE A 725 -22.00 15.00 25.24
N SER A 726 -22.24 15.43 26.50
CA SER A 726 -23.56 15.87 26.89
C SER A 726 -24.07 16.99 26.00
N SER A 727 -25.27 16.88 25.48
CA SER A 727 -25.93 17.91 24.67
C SER A 727 -26.17 19.21 25.43
N SER A 728 -26.09 19.19 26.77
CA SER A 728 -26.10 20.42 27.60
C SER A 728 -24.90 21.33 27.33
N SER A 729 -23.82 20.80 26.70
CA SER A 729 -22.66 21.58 26.25
C SER A 729 -22.92 22.39 24.98
N GLY A 730 -24.04 22.19 24.30
CA GLY A 730 -24.35 22.76 22.98
C GLY A 730 -23.70 22.02 21.81
N TYR A 731 -23.04 20.87 22.06
CA TYR A 731 -22.33 20.08 21.05
C TYR A 731 -22.66 18.60 21.19
N ASN A 732 -22.54 17.84 20.11
CA ASN A 732 -22.80 16.40 20.11
C ASN A 732 -21.54 15.60 20.34
N PHE A 733 -20.41 16.10 19.86
CA PHE A 733 -19.14 15.34 19.82
C PHE A 733 -17.93 16.21 20.23
N MET A 734 -16.85 15.52 20.64
CA MET A 734 -15.54 16.11 20.88
C MET A 734 -14.46 15.06 20.68
N TYR A 735 -13.38 15.38 19.97
CA TYR A 735 -12.19 14.54 19.95
C TYR A 735 -11.51 14.51 21.32
N LYS A 736 -11.19 13.31 21.81
CA LYS A 736 -10.48 13.08 23.07
C LYS A 736 -9.45 11.98 22.91
N ASN A 737 -8.45 12.00 23.81
CA ASN A 737 -7.54 10.87 23.97
C ASN A 737 -8.07 9.98 25.08
N PHE A 738 -8.53 8.78 24.76
CA PHE A 738 -8.99 7.80 25.74
C PHE A 738 -8.96 6.38 25.15
N GLY A 739 -8.91 5.40 26.03
CA GLY A 739 -8.90 4.00 25.63
C GLY A 739 -7.53 3.43 25.30
N GLN A 740 -7.47 2.12 25.28
CA GLN A 740 -6.28 1.33 24.98
C GLN A 740 -6.64 0.07 24.20
N THR A 741 -5.79 -0.29 23.24
CA THR A 741 -5.87 -1.55 22.49
C THR A 741 -4.57 -2.30 22.56
N SER A 742 -4.62 -3.62 22.40
CA SER A 742 -3.42 -4.45 22.26
C SER A 742 -3.53 -5.44 21.11
N ASN A 743 -2.36 -5.75 20.53
CA ASN A 743 -2.17 -6.75 19.49
C ASN A 743 -1.05 -7.68 19.92
N LYS A 744 -1.31 -8.98 19.98
CA LYS A 744 -0.32 -10.02 20.30
C LYS A 744 -0.30 -11.05 19.20
N GLY A 745 0.89 -11.49 18.79
CA GLY A 745 0.93 -12.44 17.70
C GLY A 745 2.26 -13.16 17.53
N VAL A 746 2.19 -14.11 16.60
CA VAL A 746 3.30 -14.95 16.17
C VAL A 746 3.40 -14.89 14.65
N GLU A 747 4.60 -14.71 14.16
CA GLU A 747 4.90 -14.70 12.72
C GLU A 747 6.02 -15.69 12.44
N PHE A 748 5.81 -16.55 11.47
CA PHE A 748 6.81 -17.51 11.00
C PHE A 748 6.92 -17.44 9.49
N ALA A 749 8.15 -17.35 9.00
CA ALA A 749 8.44 -17.40 7.57
C ALA A 749 9.64 -18.31 7.32
N VAL A 750 9.57 -19.12 6.27
CA VAL A 750 10.61 -20.04 5.85
C VAL A 750 10.77 -20.03 4.34
N ASN A 751 12.02 -20.00 3.89
CA ASN A 751 12.42 -20.22 2.51
C ASN A 751 13.30 -21.46 2.45
N ALA A 752 13.03 -22.36 1.53
CA ALA A 752 13.77 -23.60 1.36
C ALA A 752 14.12 -23.85 -0.11
N SER A 753 15.40 -24.00 -0.41
CA SER A 753 15.88 -24.57 -1.67
C SER A 753 15.93 -26.09 -1.53
N ILE A 754 14.82 -26.75 -1.93
CA ILE A 754 14.64 -28.19 -1.71
C ILE A 754 15.54 -28.98 -2.64
N ILE A 755 15.55 -28.62 -3.94
CA ILE A 755 16.37 -29.26 -4.97
C ILE A 755 17.09 -28.17 -5.75
N GLU A 756 18.40 -28.29 -5.81
CA GLU A 756 19.25 -27.42 -6.63
C GLU A 756 20.10 -28.34 -7.54
N LYS A 757 19.63 -28.55 -8.78
CA LYS A 757 20.33 -29.28 -9.82
C LYS A 757 20.48 -28.41 -11.05
N LYS A 758 21.48 -28.75 -11.90
CA LYS A 758 21.79 -28.03 -13.15
C LYS A 758 20.55 -27.66 -14.00
N ASN A 759 19.62 -28.62 -14.15
CA ASN A 759 18.44 -28.44 -15.03
C ASN A 759 17.11 -28.41 -14.26
N PHE A 760 17.14 -28.40 -12.92
CA PHE A 760 15.94 -28.40 -12.12
C PHE A 760 16.18 -27.77 -10.74
N THR A 761 15.49 -26.68 -10.46
CA THR A 761 15.49 -26.04 -9.16
C THR A 761 14.08 -26.06 -8.58
N LEU A 762 13.95 -26.54 -7.36
CA LEU A 762 12.71 -26.51 -6.59
C LEU A 762 12.94 -25.69 -5.32
N SER A 763 12.27 -24.55 -5.22
CA SER A 763 12.28 -23.71 -4.03
C SER A 763 10.87 -23.57 -3.48
N MET A 764 10.76 -23.49 -2.17
CA MET A 764 9.50 -23.28 -1.46
C MET A 764 9.64 -22.09 -0.51
N THR A 765 8.66 -21.22 -0.54
CA THR A 765 8.49 -20.15 0.44
C THR A 765 7.16 -20.35 1.14
N ALA A 766 7.17 -20.37 2.47
CA ALA A 766 5.96 -20.46 3.27
C ALA A 766 6.00 -19.40 4.38
N ASN A 767 4.83 -18.82 4.67
CA ASN A 767 4.68 -17.93 5.81
C ASN A 767 3.32 -18.17 6.48
N ILE A 768 3.31 -17.98 7.79
CA ILE A 768 2.10 -18.04 8.61
C ILE A 768 2.18 -16.94 9.67
N SER A 769 1.06 -16.33 9.96
CA SER A 769 0.95 -15.34 11.03
C SER A 769 -0.38 -15.48 11.75
N TYR A 770 -0.33 -15.28 13.06
CA TYR A 770 -1.49 -15.21 13.92
C TYR A 770 -1.43 -13.90 14.70
N ASN A 771 -2.52 -13.14 14.68
CA ASN A 771 -2.67 -11.91 15.45
C ASN A 771 -3.96 -11.95 16.25
N LYS A 772 -3.88 -11.65 17.54
CA LYS A 772 -5.03 -11.44 18.42
C LYS A 772 -5.08 -9.97 18.82
N ASN A 773 -6.12 -9.29 18.35
CA ASN A 773 -6.44 -7.94 18.76
C ASN A 773 -7.36 -7.97 19.99
N LYS A 774 -7.23 -6.98 20.87
CA LYS A 774 -8.10 -6.79 22.03
C LYS A 774 -8.24 -5.29 22.33
N ILE A 775 -9.45 -4.88 22.68
CA ILE A 775 -9.76 -3.59 23.28
C ILE A 775 -9.55 -3.76 24.78
N ASP A 776 -8.49 -3.16 25.32
CA ASP A 776 -8.14 -3.34 26.73
C ASP A 776 -8.93 -2.41 27.63
N GLU A 777 -9.19 -1.17 27.18
CA GLU A 777 -9.84 -0.13 27.96
C GLU A 777 -10.56 0.85 27.02
N LEU A 778 -11.78 1.23 27.42
CA LEU A 778 -12.60 2.26 26.74
C LEU A 778 -13.02 3.35 27.72
N ASN A 779 -12.14 3.83 28.56
CA ASN A 779 -12.42 4.77 29.63
C ASN A 779 -13.22 5.99 29.13
N THR A 780 -14.53 5.82 28.98
CA THR A 780 -15.44 6.82 28.43
C THR A 780 -15.77 7.93 29.42
N GLY A 781 -15.35 7.78 30.69
CA GLY A 781 -15.48 8.78 31.76
C GLY A 781 -16.90 9.20 32.11
N SER A 782 -17.90 8.51 31.61
CA SER A 782 -19.31 8.75 31.88
C SER A 782 -20.08 7.43 31.93
N GLU A 783 -21.13 7.40 32.68
CA GLU A 783 -22.13 6.30 32.79
C GLU A 783 -22.81 5.98 31.44
N TRP A 784 -22.30 6.50 30.33
CA TRP A 784 -22.83 6.37 28.99
C TRP A 784 -22.19 5.20 28.28
N ASP A 785 -22.92 4.11 28.29
CA ASP A 785 -22.82 2.99 27.36
C ASP A 785 -21.45 2.30 27.27
N THR A 786 -21.38 1.15 27.89
CA THR A 786 -20.29 0.18 27.70
C THR A 786 -20.19 -0.32 26.23
N ASN A 787 -21.09 0.14 25.37
CA ASN A 787 -21.18 -0.17 23.94
C ASN A 787 -20.94 1.09 23.12
N TYR A 788 -19.68 1.34 22.76
CA TYR A 788 -19.37 2.36 21.77
C TYR A 788 -19.73 1.83 20.38
N THR A 789 -20.83 2.29 19.82
CA THR A 789 -21.13 2.11 18.40
C THR A 789 -20.36 3.18 17.63
N ILE A 790 -19.54 2.77 16.67
CA ILE A 790 -18.86 3.70 15.77
C ILE A 790 -19.93 4.50 15.04
N PRO A 791 -20.02 5.85 15.18
CA PRO A 791 -21.15 6.63 14.68
C PRO A 791 -21.38 6.59 13.18
N ASP A 792 -20.38 6.20 12.40
CA ASP A 792 -20.37 6.26 10.93
C ASP A 792 -20.85 4.97 10.26
N VAL A 793 -21.20 3.94 10.99
CA VAL A 793 -21.76 2.76 10.35
C VAL A 793 -23.26 2.96 10.22
N ASN A 794 -23.68 3.43 9.06
CA ASN A 794 -25.07 3.73 8.69
C ASN A 794 -26.01 2.50 8.71
N THR A 795 -25.51 1.34 9.10
CA THR A 795 -26.20 0.06 9.17
C THR A 795 -26.55 -0.35 10.57
N GLY A 796 -26.68 0.62 11.47
CA GLY A 796 -27.11 0.45 12.84
C GLY A 796 -26.86 -0.94 13.42
N GLN A 797 -25.76 -1.15 14.18
CA GLN A 797 -25.56 -2.30 15.05
C GLN A 797 -24.84 -3.55 14.47
N ASN A 798 -24.27 -3.52 13.27
CA ASN A 798 -23.56 -4.69 12.74
C ASN A 798 -22.17 -4.93 13.37
N PHE A 799 -21.59 -3.92 14.01
CA PHE A 799 -20.30 -4.03 14.68
C PHE A 799 -20.38 -3.50 16.11
N ARG A 800 -19.75 -4.22 17.00
CA ARG A 800 -19.69 -3.88 18.42
C ARG A 800 -18.28 -3.55 18.85
N VAL A 801 -18.12 -2.49 19.63
CA VAL A 801 -16.87 -2.08 20.26
C VAL A 801 -17.07 -2.12 21.77
N VAL A 802 -16.48 -3.13 22.43
CA VAL A 802 -16.60 -3.35 23.88
C VAL A 802 -15.24 -3.69 24.47
N GLU A 803 -15.03 -3.36 25.74
CA GLU A 803 -13.87 -3.81 26.49
C GLU A 803 -13.79 -5.33 26.52
N GLY A 804 -12.60 -5.87 26.25
CA GLY A 804 -12.35 -7.30 26.15
C GLY A 804 -12.61 -7.89 24.77
N GLY A 805 -13.41 -7.23 23.91
CA GLY A 805 -13.65 -7.59 22.52
C GLY A 805 -12.52 -7.27 21.57
N SER A 806 -12.68 -7.55 20.28
CA SER A 806 -11.74 -7.23 19.22
C SER A 806 -12.27 -6.10 18.33
N LEU A 807 -11.35 -5.42 17.63
CA LEU A 807 -11.70 -4.50 16.55
C LEU A 807 -12.42 -5.25 15.42
N GLY A 808 -13.60 -4.75 15.00
CA GLY A 808 -14.39 -5.36 13.94
C GLY A 808 -15.16 -6.60 14.39
N GLU A 809 -15.50 -6.73 15.67
CA GLU A 809 -16.37 -7.77 16.17
C GLU A 809 -17.77 -7.59 15.57
N VAL A 810 -18.21 -8.61 14.82
CA VAL A 810 -19.55 -8.62 14.22
C VAL A 810 -20.59 -8.85 15.29
N TRP A 811 -21.60 -7.99 15.33
CA TRP A 811 -22.72 -8.05 16.24
C TRP A 811 -24.03 -8.08 15.46
N GLY A 812 -24.99 -8.87 15.92
CA GLY A 812 -26.30 -8.96 15.28
C GLY A 812 -27.19 -9.98 15.93
N TYR A 813 -28.39 -10.10 15.40
CA TYR A 813 -29.33 -11.11 15.83
C TYR A 813 -28.92 -12.48 15.32
N ARG A 814 -29.00 -13.48 16.16
CA ARG A 814 -28.85 -14.89 15.79
C ARG A 814 -30.23 -15.46 15.48
N LEU A 815 -30.47 -15.82 14.22
CA LEU A 815 -31.67 -16.52 13.83
C LEU A 815 -31.75 -17.85 14.56
N ARG A 816 -32.79 -18.03 15.36
CA ARG A 816 -33.07 -19.28 16.11
C ARG A 816 -33.97 -20.22 15.31
N GLY A 817 -34.76 -19.69 14.40
CA GLY A 817 -35.71 -20.41 13.58
C GLY A 817 -36.85 -19.50 13.12
N TYR A 818 -37.81 -20.08 12.45
CA TYR A 818 -39.05 -19.41 12.05
C TYR A 818 -40.17 -19.83 12.97
N TYR A 819 -41.07 -18.91 13.30
CA TYR A 819 -42.32 -19.26 13.96
C TYR A 819 -43.21 -19.92 12.94
N THR A 820 -43.83 -21.05 13.34
CA THR A 820 -44.75 -21.81 12.49
C THR A 820 -46.15 -21.82 13.08
N ALA A 821 -47.17 -21.99 12.21
CA ALA A 821 -48.51 -22.18 12.65
C ALA A 821 -48.67 -23.38 13.62
N TYR A 822 -47.84 -24.39 13.42
CA TYR A 822 -47.79 -25.57 14.30
C TYR A 822 -47.41 -25.21 15.74
N ASP A 823 -46.52 -24.27 15.93
CA ASP A 823 -46.10 -23.82 17.29
C ASP A 823 -47.21 -23.11 18.02
N ALA A 824 -48.09 -22.41 17.30
CA ALA A 824 -49.21 -21.71 17.87
C ALA A 824 -50.41 -22.64 18.14
N GLU A 825 -50.70 -23.59 17.23
CA GLU A 825 -51.83 -24.49 17.36
C GLU A 825 -51.66 -25.59 18.43
N LYS A 826 -50.45 -26.15 18.52
CA LYS A 826 -50.13 -27.23 19.48
C LYS A 826 -49.53 -26.74 20.78
N ASN A 827 -49.10 -25.53 20.86
CA ASN A 827 -48.63 -24.91 22.08
C ASN A 827 -49.43 -23.62 22.36
N PRO A 828 -50.57 -23.70 23.04
CA PRO A 828 -51.39 -22.53 23.34
C PRO A 828 -50.67 -21.48 24.17
N ASN A 829 -49.54 -21.83 24.79
CA ASN A 829 -48.60 -20.88 25.40
C ASN A 829 -47.44 -20.51 24.46
N GLY A 830 -47.53 -20.88 23.21
CA GLY A 830 -46.51 -20.60 22.19
C GLY A 830 -46.35 -19.11 21.91
N GLU A 831 -45.34 -18.81 21.12
CA GLU A 831 -44.90 -17.44 20.85
C GLU A 831 -45.75 -16.72 19.79
N LEU A 832 -46.64 -17.45 19.07
CA LEU A 832 -47.56 -16.90 18.08
C LEU A 832 -49.00 -17.01 18.49
N THR A 833 -49.83 -16.04 18.14
CA THR A 833 -51.30 -16.06 18.28
C THR A 833 -51.91 -15.70 16.94
N TRP A 834 -53.09 -16.36 16.64
CA TRP A 834 -53.89 -16.07 15.47
C TRP A 834 -54.95 -15.01 15.81
N ASP A 835 -54.94 -13.86 15.13
CA ASP A 835 -55.90 -12.77 15.35
C ASP A 835 -57.15 -12.85 14.46
N GLY A 836 -57.34 -13.94 13.72
CA GLY A 836 -58.40 -14.13 12.75
C GLY A 836 -58.06 -13.78 11.34
N LYS A 837 -56.88 -13.15 11.09
CA LYS A 837 -56.40 -12.75 9.79
C LYS A 837 -54.91 -13.10 9.56
N LYS A 838 -54.10 -13.04 10.63
CA LYS A 838 -52.67 -13.27 10.56
C LYS A 838 -52.12 -13.82 11.85
N TRP A 839 -50.99 -14.49 11.79
CA TRP A 839 -50.19 -14.87 12.93
C TRP A 839 -49.44 -13.67 13.48
N GLN A 840 -49.50 -13.44 14.76
CA GLN A 840 -48.79 -12.34 15.46
C GLN A 840 -48.00 -12.91 16.64
N LEU A 841 -46.87 -12.24 16.94
CA LEU A 841 -46.15 -12.50 18.19
C LEU A 841 -47.05 -12.17 19.38
N ARG A 842 -47.01 -13.03 20.38
CA ARG A 842 -47.76 -12.83 21.60
C ARG A 842 -47.29 -11.58 22.33
N GLU A 843 -48.21 -10.81 22.87
CA GLU A 843 -47.91 -9.57 23.59
C GLU A 843 -46.88 -9.83 24.69
N GLY A 844 -45.87 -9.00 24.84
CA GLY A 844 -44.77 -9.12 25.79
C GLY A 844 -43.55 -9.93 25.32
N LEU A 845 -43.57 -10.54 24.10
CA LEU A 845 -42.38 -11.19 23.52
C LEU A 845 -41.48 -10.23 22.77
N LEU A 846 -41.98 -9.06 22.34
CA LEU A 846 -41.21 -8.01 21.68
C LEU A 846 -40.22 -7.30 22.63
N ASP A 847 -40.37 -7.46 23.94
CA ASP A 847 -39.52 -6.81 24.95
C ASP A 847 -38.39 -7.73 25.46
N LYS A 848 -38.23 -8.91 24.88
CA LYS A 848 -37.16 -9.87 25.18
C LYS A 848 -36.20 -10.04 24.00
#